data_a78e7992ee1a1a2c86b89dd9fa2a1fc5
#
_entry.id   a78e7992ee1a1a2c86b89dd9fa2a1fc5
#
_cell.length_a   1.000
_cell.length_b   1.000
_cell.length_c   1.000
_cell.angle_alpha   90.00
_cell.angle_beta   90.00
_cell.angle_gamma   90.00
#
_symmetry.space_group_name_H-M   'P 1'
#
loop_
_entity.id
_entity.type
_entity.pdbx_description
1 polymer ?
#
loop_
_entity_poly.entity_id
_entity_poly.type
_entity_poly.pdbx_seq_one_letter_code
_entity_poly.pdbx_strand_id
1 'polypeptide(L)'
;MKKVLWLLAIAIITAPVRQPAQAREWVISPDGSDKATGTATEPFQTISRGAAKAQPGDTILVRAGVYRERVTPPRGGVDGQPITYRGEELGLVFIKGSEEWKPDWQRHNGSVYFGVPNKALFDDDVYIDSANPFFVELASTPYGRDGKPEVDRYQRGDPKLVFTCGQVIVNGKPYVQRPFLREIENRPGTWTFAPETERIYINFGELSPARQQVEITVRRRNFAAHVRGLGYIVVEGFVMEHCGNQYPTNFWNTPKWAQAGALGLRGGHHWIVRDNLIRYANSVAMDVGTGGGDNERNPASSKAGPSGHDNLIERNYIIDNGAAGIVGANSTHMIIRDNVILRNNTHGYIGPKRYEHAGIKCHDIKDGLIEHNYIADNPRNDGIWLDNQFPGTRVTRNVIVNNGVKGIFLEMSDYKFDTVMVDHNIVTGNRAIQFYVHDASGSTVMHNLFANSPPEAKFGQGAYIYQVTARTKTGYHSLYNNLFVNHKTMLDINYPSHRSGPQRLDHNVYDAARGRRAFIVNSAADKPVPWRPDEFFKLVRDELGADGPVALGGGAKVALTLDEWRRFWEGHGLVNDTHSVAREGMVVSYHQDSLELKITMPFDPTTIGSTNHRWIDKDFMGEPVPQDKAALPGPIQTLQKGVNVFKIWRGLPLLAEGQSP
;
A
#
# COMPACT_ATOMS: atom_id res chain seq x y z
N MET A 1 37.88 -36.08 -66.29
CA MET A 1 37.21 -35.94 -64.99
C MET A 1 36.45 -34.60 -65.04
N LYS A 2 35.13 -34.63 -65.27
CA LYS A 2 34.26 -33.43 -65.37
C LYS A 2 33.79 -33.07 -63.97
N LYS A 3 34.09 -31.85 -63.48
CA LYS A 3 33.54 -31.28 -62.26
C LYS A 3 32.16 -30.68 -62.55
N VAL A 4 31.12 -31.21 -61.93
CA VAL A 4 29.75 -30.68 -61.95
C VAL A 4 29.63 -29.67 -60.82
N LEU A 5 29.41 -28.40 -61.13
CA LEU A 5 29.05 -27.33 -60.17
C LEU A 5 27.54 -27.37 -59.92
N TRP A 6 27.10 -27.57 -58.69
CA TRP A 6 25.74 -27.39 -58.25
C TRP A 6 25.57 -25.93 -57.76
N LEU A 7 24.80 -25.15 -58.48
CA LEU A 7 24.30 -23.83 -58.01
C LEU A 7 23.08 -24.05 -57.10
N LEU A 8 23.23 -23.78 -55.82
CA LEU A 8 22.08 -23.67 -54.91
C LEU A 8 21.45 -22.29 -55.10
N ALA A 9 20.25 -22.25 -55.66
CA ALA A 9 19.41 -21.04 -55.68
C ALA A 9 18.72 -20.93 -54.31
N ILE A 10 19.13 -19.96 -53.48
CA ILE A 10 18.43 -19.59 -52.22
C ILE A 10 17.25 -18.67 -52.64
N ALA A 11 16.07 -19.23 -52.61
CA ALA A 11 14.85 -18.43 -52.72
C ALA A 11 14.65 -17.62 -51.39
N ILE A 12 14.95 -16.35 -51.39
CA ILE A 12 14.59 -15.42 -50.32
C ILE A 12 13.07 -15.22 -50.38
N ILE A 13 12.34 -15.96 -49.52
CA ILE A 13 10.92 -15.69 -49.28
C ILE A 13 10.85 -14.41 -48.43
N THR A 14 10.68 -13.29 -49.08
CA THR A 14 10.33 -12.04 -48.39
C THR A 14 8.89 -12.15 -47.91
N ALA A 15 8.70 -12.49 -46.64
CA ALA A 15 7.40 -12.32 -46.02
C ALA A 15 7.00 -10.84 -46.13
N PRO A 16 5.75 -10.53 -46.52
CA PRO A 16 5.32 -9.14 -46.60
C PRO A 16 5.44 -8.52 -45.19
N VAL A 17 6.26 -7.48 -45.08
CA VAL A 17 6.27 -6.63 -43.90
C VAL A 17 4.85 -6.04 -43.81
N ARG A 18 4.03 -6.59 -42.90
CA ARG A 18 2.74 -5.99 -42.56
C ARG A 18 3.03 -4.59 -42.05
N GLN A 19 2.62 -3.57 -42.79
CA GLN A 19 2.59 -2.22 -42.23
C GLN A 19 1.81 -2.27 -40.92
N PRO A 20 2.31 -1.65 -39.84
CA PRO A 20 1.54 -1.56 -38.61
C PRO A 20 0.18 -0.94 -38.93
N ALA A 21 -0.90 -1.59 -38.52
CA ALA A 21 -2.24 -1.06 -38.67
C ALA A 21 -2.26 0.34 -38.07
N GLN A 22 -2.84 1.30 -38.75
CA GLN A 22 -2.97 2.66 -38.24
C GLN A 22 -3.76 2.60 -36.93
N ALA A 23 -3.20 3.17 -35.85
CA ALA A 23 -3.84 3.25 -34.55
C ALA A 23 -5.24 3.89 -34.68
N ARG A 24 -6.22 3.27 -34.07
CA ARG A 24 -7.62 3.73 -34.10
C ARG A 24 -8.03 4.26 -32.74
N GLU A 25 -8.96 5.21 -32.76
CA GLU A 25 -9.68 5.65 -31.59
C GLU A 25 -11.11 5.10 -31.64
N TRP A 26 -11.47 4.32 -30.60
CA TRP A 26 -12.80 3.79 -30.35
C TRP A 26 -13.49 4.68 -29.35
N VAL A 27 -14.56 5.35 -29.75
CA VAL A 27 -15.27 6.29 -28.87
C VAL A 27 -16.43 5.58 -28.15
N ILE A 28 -16.50 5.78 -26.84
CA ILE A 28 -17.52 5.22 -25.96
C ILE A 28 -18.33 6.37 -25.37
N SER A 29 -19.65 6.22 -25.31
CA SER A 29 -20.58 7.19 -24.72
C SER A 29 -21.77 6.47 -24.08
N PRO A 30 -22.30 6.93 -22.93
CA PRO A 30 -23.52 6.34 -22.37
C PRO A 30 -24.71 6.36 -23.33
N ASP A 31 -24.76 7.37 -24.21
CA ASP A 31 -25.81 7.53 -25.22
C ASP A 31 -25.50 6.76 -26.51
N GLY A 32 -24.43 5.98 -26.55
CA GLY A 32 -24.01 5.20 -27.71
C GLY A 32 -24.78 3.90 -27.89
N SER A 33 -24.31 3.06 -28.82
CA SER A 33 -24.84 1.73 -29.06
C SER A 33 -23.74 0.74 -29.40
N ASP A 34 -23.73 -0.44 -28.78
CA ASP A 34 -22.75 -1.49 -29.08
C ASP A 34 -22.91 -2.10 -30.47
N LYS A 35 -23.98 -1.73 -31.18
CA LYS A 35 -24.19 -2.03 -32.59
C LYS A 35 -23.64 -0.96 -33.54
N ALA A 36 -23.23 0.22 -33.03
CA ALA A 36 -22.66 1.32 -33.79
C ALA A 36 -21.24 0.98 -34.29
N THR A 37 -20.61 1.94 -34.96
CA THR A 37 -19.28 1.77 -35.58
C THR A 37 -18.12 2.08 -34.62
N GLY A 38 -18.39 2.71 -33.46
CA GLY A 38 -17.39 3.10 -32.47
C GLY A 38 -16.61 4.37 -32.84
N THR A 39 -17.16 5.19 -33.72
CA THR A 39 -16.61 6.50 -34.11
C THR A 39 -17.13 7.63 -33.22
N ALA A 40 -16.57 8.83 -33.35
CA ALA A 40 -17.02 9.99 -32.57
C ALA A 40 -18.50 10.36 -32.82
N THR A 41 -19.04 10.09 -34.00
CA THR A 41 -20.45 10.33 -34.37
C THR A 41 -21.36 9.15 -34.07
N GLU A 42 -20.82 7.94 -34.04
CA GLU A 42 -21.54 6.69 -33.74
C GLU A 42 -20.81 5.89 -32.69
N PRO A 43 -20.76 6.36 -31.41
CA PRO A 43 -20.00 5.75 -30.36
C PRO A 43 -20.58 4.40 -29.92
N PHE A 44 -19.74 3.54 -29.38
CA PHE A 44 -20.20 2.38 -28.61
C PHE A 44 -20.82 2.80 -27.27
N GLN A 45 -21.65 1.97 -26.70
CA GLN A 45 -22.27 2.23 -25.41
C GLN A 45 -21.38 1.77 -24.24
N THR A 46 -20.68 0.65 -24.39
CA THR A 46 -19.90 0.04 -23.32
C THR A 46 -18.40 0.09 -23.58
N ILE A 47 -17.62 0.26 -22.50
CA ILE A 47 -16.16 0.19 -22.57
C ILE A 47 -15.73 -1.23 -22.99
N SER A 48 -16.46 -2.25 -22.52
CA SER A 48 -16.24 -3.64 -22.88
C SER A 48 -16.35 -3.89 -24.38
N ARG A 49 -17.26 -3.20 -25.07
CA ARG A 49 -17.36 -3.26 -26.54
C ARG A 49 -16.14 -2.69 -27.23
N GLY A 50 -15.67 -1.54 -26.76
CA GLY A 50 -14.42 -0.94 -27.23
C GLY A 50 -13.23 -1.86 -27.00
N ALA A 51 -13.11 -2.43 -25.79
CA ALA A 51 -12.07 -3.38 -25.43
C ALA A 51 -12.04 -4.61 -26.34
N ALA A 52 -13.22 -5.15 -26.71
CA ALA A 52 -13.34 -6.29 -27.62
C ALA A 52 -12.83 -5.98 -29.04
N LYS A 53 -12.89 -4.72 -29.48
CA LYS A 53 -12.45 -4.25 -30.80
C LYS A 53 -11.00 -3.83 -30.86
N ALA A 54 -10.48 -3.25 -29.78
CA ALA A 54 -9.16 -2.65 -29.75
C ALA A 54 -8.05 -3.64 -30.10
N GLN A 55 -7.07 -3.19 -30.86
CA GLN A 55 -5.85 -3.88 -31.25
C GLN A 55 -4.64 -3.10 -30.69
N PRO A 56 -3.44 -3.68 -30.68
CA PRO A 56 -2.23 -2.97 -30.27
C PRO A 56 -2.10 -1.61 -30.97
N GLY A 57 -1.87 -0.57 -30.17
CA GLY A 57 -1.81 0.83 -30.61
C GLY A 57 -3.13 1.60 -30.52
N ASP A 58 -4.27 0.92 -30.36
CA ASP A 58 -5.58 1.59 -30.33
C ASP A 58 -5.82 2.29 -28.98
N THR A 59 -6.65 3.35 -29.07
CA THR A 59 -7.18 4.06 -27.89
C THR A 59 -8.69 3.84 -27.79
N ILE A 60 -9.16 3.54 -26.59
CA ILE A 60 -10.57 3.51 -26.21
C ILE A 60 -10.84 4.79 -25.44
N LEU A 61 -11.39 5.79 -26.13
CA LEU A 61 -11.75 7.09 -25.55
C LEU A 61 -13.16 7.01 -24.96
N VAL A 62 -13.25 7.20 -23.66
CA VAL A 62 -14.49 7.08 -22.90
C VAL A 62 -14.98 8.47 -22.51
N ARG A 63 -16.13 8.88 -23.05
CA ARG A 63 -16.74 10.17 -22.75
C ARG A 63 -17.30 10.23 -21.33
N ALA A 64 -17.53 11.44 -20.85
CA ALA A 64 -18.16 11.71 -19.57
C ALA A 64 -19.45 10.89 -19.40
N GLY A 65 -19.62 10.32 -18.20
CA GLY A 65 -20.79 9.53 -17.84
C GLY A 65 -20.52 8.39 -16.85
N VAL A 66 -21.56 7.63 -16.57
CA VAL A 66 -21.53 6.49 -15.65
C VAL A 66 -21.63 5.18 -16.43
N TYR A 67 -20.61 4.34 -16.28
CA TYR A 67 -20.52 3.02 -16.89
C TYR A 67 -20.63 1.96 -15.80
N ARG A 68 -21.75 1.24 -15.81
CA ARG A 68 -22.02 0.18 -14.82
C ARG A 68 -21.62 -1.16 -15.40
N GLU A 69 -20.32 -1.39 -15.44
CA GLU A 69 -19.74 -2.60 -15.99
C GLU A 69 -18.42 -2.97 -15.28
N ARG A 70 -17.99 -4.20 -15.45
CA ARG A 70 -16.63 -4.63 -15.17
C ARG A 70 -15.84 -4.61 -16.46
N VAL A 71 -14.88 -3.72 -16.57
CA VAL A 71 -14.01 -3.64 -17.74
C VAL A 71 -12.97 -4.75 -17.67
N THR A 72 -13.01 -5.66 -18.65
CA THR A 72 -12.12 -6.82 -18.71
C THR A 72 -11.34 -6.81 -20.03
N PRO A 73 -10.10 -6.30 -20.07
CA PRO A 73 -9.28 -6.34 -21.26
C PRO A 73 -9.10 -7.77 -21.78
N PRO A 74 -9.52 -8.10 -23.01
CA PRO A 74 -9.35 -9.45 -23.56
C PRO A 74 -7.94 -9.71 -24.08
N ARG A 75 -7.17 -8.65 -24.33
CA ARG A 75 -5.78 -8.67 -24.83
C ARG A 75 -5.00 -7.45 -24.39
N GLY A 76 -3.69 -7.54 -24.47
CA GLY A 76 -2.77 -6.42 -24.31
C GLY A 76 -2.32 -5.82 -25.64
N GLY A 77 -1.52 -4.77 -25.56
CA GLY A 77 -0.75 -4.22 -26.66
C GLY A 77 0.57 -4.97 -26.88
N VAL A 78 1.49 -4.30 -27.57
CA VAL A 78 2.87 -4.75 -27.76
C VAL A 78 3.81 -3.57 -27.50
N ASP A 79 5.09 -3.81 -27.48
CA ASP A 79 6.10 -2.76 -27.29
C ASP A 79 5.92 -1.63 -28.29
N GLY A 80 5.93 -0.40 -27.79
CA GLY A 80 5.67 0.82 -28.57
C GLY A 80 4.22 1.00 -29.06
N GLN A 81 3.33 0.02 -28.84
CA GLN A 81 1.93 0.06 -29.28
C GLN A 81 0.99 -0.44 -28.16
N PRO A 82 0.87 0.27 -27.04
CA PRO A 82 -0.03 -0.11 -25.97
C PRO A 82 -1.50 0.01 -26.42
N ILE A 83 -2.39 -0.72 -25.74
CA ILE A 83 -3.83 -0.44 -25.80
C ILE A 83 -4.14 0.55 -24.69
N THR A 84 -4.68 1.72 -25.06
CA THR A 84 -4.97 2.79 -24.11
C THR A 84 -6.47 2.86 -23.82
N TYR A 85 -6.82 2.75 -22.54
CA TYR A 85 -8.14 3.07 -22.00
C TYR A 85 -8.05 4.46 -21.38
N ARG A 86 -8.76 5.42 -21.96
CA ARG A 86 -8.68 6.83 -21.55
C ARG A 86 -10.06 7.40 -21.26
N GLY A 87 -10.27 7.85 -20.03
CA GLY A 87 -11.38 8.75 -19.71
C GLY A 87 -11.14 10.13 -20.30
N GLU A 88 -12.19 10.74 -20.86
CA GLU A 88 -12.12 12.07 -21.48
C GLU A 88 -11.61 13.13 -20.51
N GLU A 89 -12.09 13.09 -19.26
CA GLU A 89 -11.65 13.98 -18.18
C GLU A 89 -11.78 13.28 -16.82
N LEU A 90 -10.74 13.40 -15.99
CA LEU A 90 -10.76 12.85 -14.63
C LEU A 90 -11.87 13.52 -13.80
N GLY A 91 -12.67 12.71 -13.13
CA GLY A 91 -13.81 13.16 -12.35
C GLY A 91 -15.14 13.15 -13.10
N LEU A 92 -15.15 12.94 -14.41
CA LEU A 92 -16.36 12.88 -15.22
C LEU A 92 -16.69 11.49 -15.77
N VAL A 93 -15.73 10.54 -15.76
CA VAL A 93 -15.92 9.19 -16.31
C VAL A 93 -15.89 8.17 -15.18
N PHE A 94 -17.04 7.60 -14.85
CA PHE A 94 -17.23 6.69 -13.72
C PHE A 94 -17.40 5.25 -14.18
N ILE A 95 -16.58 4.35 -13.66
CA ILE A 95 -16.77 2.90 -13.76
C ILE A 95 -17.28 2.41 -12.40
N LYS A 96 -18.55 2.01 -12.32
CA LYS A 96 -19.20 1.62 -11.06
C LYS A 96 -19.40 0.11 -10.93
N GLY A 97 -19.02 -0.43 -9.77
CA GLY A 97 -19.34 -1.79 -9.38
C GLY A 97 -20.78 -1.98 -8.85
N SER A 98 -21.52 -0.89 -8.70
CA SER A 98 -22.89 -0.87 -8.21
C SER A 98 -23.92 -0.72 -9.33
N GLU A 99 -25.18 -1.10 -9.02
CA GLU A 99 -26.37 -0.79 -9.80
C GLU A 99 -27.33 0.07 -8.99
N GLU A 100 -28.12 0.89 -9.67
CA GLU A 100 -29.27 1.56 -9.04
C GLU A 100 -30.27 0.51 -8.56
N TRP A 101 -30.75 0.68 -7.35
CA TRP A 101 -31.61 -0.28 -6.72
C TRP A 101 -32.89 0.40 -6.19
N LYS A 102 -34.01 0.08 -6.79
CA LYS A 102 -35.34 0.62 -6.49
C LYS A 102 -36.31 -0.52 -6.17
N PRO A 103 -36.16 -1.17 -4.99
CA PRO A 103 -37.08 -2.22 -4.61
C PRO A 103 -38.42 -1.64 -4.15
N ASP A 104 -39.42 -2.49 -3.99
CA ASP A 104 -40.61 -2.20 -3.21
C ASP A 104 -40.21 -2.02 -1.73
N TRP A 105 -39.94 -0.77 -1.32
CA TRP A 105 -39.51 -0.47 0.03
C TRP A 105 -40.57 -0.84 1.05
N GLN A 106 -40.24 -1.76 1.95
CA GLN A 106 -41.08 -2.14 3.07
C GLN A 106 -40.50 -1.56 4.36
N ARG A 107 -41.36 -0.95 5.16
CA ARG A 107 -40.95 -0.40 6.45
C ARG A 107 -40.82 -1.54 7.47
N HIS A 108 -39.68 -1.62 8.14
CA HIS A 108 -39.46 -2.56 9.23
C HIS A 108 -39.84 -1.93 10.58
N ASN A 109 -39.13 -0.88 10.96
CA ASN A 109 -39.35 -0.17 12.23
C ASN A 109 -38.75 1.26 12.15
N GLY A 110 -39.48 2.27 12.64
CA GLY A 110 -38.99 3.65 12.66
C GLY A 110 -38.52 4.13 11.28
N SER A 111 -37.24 4.43 11.17
CA SER A 111 -36.53 4.86 9.95
C SER A 111 -35.84 3.71 9.19
N VAL A 112 -36.04 2.46 9.62
CA VAL A 112 -35.49 1.29 8.96
C VAL A 112 -36.47 0.74 7.94
N TYR A 113 -35.97 0.60 6.72
CA TYR A 113 -36.68 -0.02 5.59
C TYR A 113 -35.86 -1.19 5.05
N PHE A 114 -36.51 -2.09 4.34
CA PHE A 114 -35.81 -3.17 3.65
C PHE A 114 -36.35 -3.39 2.24
N GLY A 115 -35.53 -4.03 1.45
CA GLY A 115 -35.84 -4.55 0.13
C GLY A 115 -35.09 -5.87 -0.11
N VAL A 116 -35.51 -6.60 -1.13
CA VAL A 116 -34.85 -7.83 -1.59
C VAL A 116 -34.23 -7.54 -2.96
N PRO A 117 -32.92 -7.71 -3.14
CA PRO A 117 -32.28 -7.52 -4.44
C PRO A 117 -32.73 -8.59 -5.45
N ASN A 118 -32.97 -8.16 -6.69
CA ASN A 118 -33.19 -9.12 -7.78
C ASN A 118 -31.88 -9.87 -8.07
N LYS A 119 -31.92 -11.18 -8.06
CA LYS A 119 -30.75 -12.05 -8.36
C LYS A 119 -30.14 -11.79 -9.74
N ALA A 120 -30.94 -11.34 -10.70
CA ALA A 120 -30.48 -11.01 -12.04
C ALA A 120 -29.54 -9.79 -12.09
N LEU A 121 -29.43 -9.01 -11.01
CA LEU A 121 -28.51 -7.87 -10.93
C LEU A 121 -27.04 -8.29 -10.75
N PHE A 122 -26.77 -9.50 -10.26
CA PHE A 122 -25.42 -9.89 -9.87
C PHE A 122 -24.62 -10.42 -11.05
N ASP A 123 -23.44 -9.85 -11.20
CA ASP A 123 -22.46 -10.28 -12.19
C ASP A 123 -21.84 -11.63 -11.80
N ASP A 124 -21.54 -12.47 -12.78
CA ASP A 124 -20.84 -13.73 -12.57
C ASP A 124 -19.33 -13.48 -12.58
N ASP A 125 -18.69 -13.65 -11.43
CA ASP A 125 -17.24 -13.48 -11.29
C ASP A 125 -16.56 -14.85 -11.26
N VAL A 126 -15.74 -15.11 -12.26
CA VAL A 126 -15.00 -16.38 -12.42
C VAL A 126 -14.04 -16.70 -11.26
N TYR A 127 -13.81 -15.75 -10.37
CA TYR A 127 -12.89 -15.92 -9.24
C TYR A 127 -13.55 -16.37 -7.95
N ILE A 128 -14.87 -16.43 -7.90
CA ILE A 128 -15.61 -16.77 -6.69
C ILE A 128 -16.82 -17.67 -7.02
N ASP A 129 -17.14 -18.56 -6.09
CA ASP A 129 -18.25 -19.49 -6.23
C ASP A 129 -19.64 -18.81 -6.18
N SER A 130 -19.71 -17.60 -5.61
CA SER A 130 -20.92 -16.81 -5.53
C SER A 130 -20.74 -15.46 -6.22
N ALA A 131 -21.57 -15.18 -7.20
CA ALA A 131 -21.61 -13.89 -7.86
C ALA A 131 -22.17 -12.79 -6.94
N ASN A 132 -23.11 -13.14 -6.05
CA ASN A 132 -23.74 -12.17 -5.16
C ASN A 132 -22.82 -11.78 -3.99
N PRO A 133 -22.29 -10.53 -3.96
CA PRO A 133 -21.35 -10.09 -2.94
C PRO A 133 -21.96 -10.03 -1.52
N PHE A 134 -23.28 -10.01 -1.37
CA PHE A 134 -23.93 -10.02 -0.06
C PHE A 134 -23.89 -11.38 0.62
N PHE A 135 -23.61 -12.46 -0.11
CA PHE A 135 -23.39 -13.79 0.44
C PHE A 135 -21.92 -14.14 0.66
N VAL A 136 -21.02 -13.23 0.34
CA VAL A 136 -19.58 -13.44 0.51
C VAL A 136 -19.11 -12.67 1.74
N GLU A 137 -18.59 -13.39 2.71
CA GLU A 137 -17.99 -12.79 3.89
C GLU A 137 -16.73 -12.01 3.51
N LEU A 138 -16.69 -10.76 3.94
CA LEU A 138 -15.59 -9.86 3.62
C LEU A 138 -14.25 -10.33 4.19
N ALA A 139 -14.29 -10.90 5.37
CA ALA A 139 -13.09 -11.22 6.14
C ALA A 139 -12.82 -12.73 6.27
N SER A 140 -13.57 -13.59 5.61
CA SER A 140 -13.30 -15.01 5.64
C SER A 140 -12.27 -15.40 4.58
N THR A 141 -11.17 -15.98 5.03
CA THR A 141 -10.46 -16.95 4.20
C THR A 141 -11.23 -18.25 4.30
N PRO A 142 -11.71 -18.81 3.19
CA PRO A 142 -12.55 -19.99 3.26
C PRO A 142 -11.86 -21.21 3.87
N TYR A 143 -10.53 -21.23 3.93
CA TYR A 143 -9.79 -22.36 4.47
C TYR A 143 -8.48 -21.93 5.15
N GLY A 144 -8.32 -22.31 6.42
CA GLY A 144 -7.04 -22.30 7.09
C GLY A 144 -6.06 -23.31 6.46
N ARG A 145 -4.80 -23.29 6.90
CA ARG A 145 -3.77 -24.26 6.46
C ARG A 145 -4.15 -25.72 6.72
N ASP A 146 -5.11 -25.95 7.60
CA ASP A 146 -5.63 -27.26 7.97
C ASP A 146 -6.88 -27.67 7.16
N GLY A 147 -7.26 -26.89 6.14
CA GLY A 147 -8.42 -27.15 5.30
C GLY A 147 -9.77 -26.90 5.99
N LYS A 148 -9.78 -26.33 7.21
CA LYS A 148 -10.99 -25.94 7.91
C LYS A 148 -11.35 -24.49 7.60
N PRO A 149 -12.65 -24.12 7.59
CA PRO A 149 -13.06 -22.72 7.51
C PRO A 149 -12.33 -21.93 8.61
N GLU A 150 -11.50 -21.01 8.24
CA GLU A 150 -10.91 -20.08 9.19
C GLU A 150 -11.97 -19.05 9.53
N VAL A 151 -12.73 -19.31 10.59
CA VAL A 151 -13.61 -18.30 11.18
C VAL A 151 -12.76 -17.07 11.44
N ASP A 152 -13.20 -15.94 11.00
CA ASP A 152 -12.45 -14.71 11.02
C ASP A 152 -11.88 -14.41 12.41
N ARG A 153 -10.61 -14.70 12.58
CA ARG A 153 -9.84 -14.33 13.77
C ARG A 153 -9.63 -12.84 13.87
N TYR A 154 -10.09 -12.08 12.90
CA TYR A 154 -9.82 -10.65 12.74
C TYR A 154 -10.95 -9.75 13.19
N GLN A 155 -12.15 -10.28 13.30
CA GLN A 155 -13.24 -9.57 13.94
C GLN A 155 -13.08 -9.67 15.46
N ARG A 156 -12.52 -8.65 16.04
CA ARG A 156 -12.40 -8.61 17.50
C ARG A 156 -13.78 -8.46 18.13
N GLY A 157 -14.12 -9.42 18.93
CA GLY A 157 -15.17 -9.32 19.92
C GLY A 157 -16.31 -10.29 19.73
N ASP A 158 -16.68 -10.68 18.51
CA ASP A 158 -17.74 -11.65 18.31
C ASP A 158 -17.50 -12.45 17.01
N PRO A 159 -17.28 -13.79 17.09
CA PRO A 159 -17.12 -14.65 15.92
C PRO A 159 -18.39 -14.75 15.06
N LYS A 160 -19.50 -14.15 15.50
CA LYS A 160 -20.77 -14.07 14.75
C LYS A 160 -20.91 -12.77 13.94
N LEU A 161 -19.92 -11.90 13.96
CA LEU A 161 -19.94 -10.67 13.17
C LEU A 161 -19.64 -11.00 11.71
N VAL A 162 -20.66 -10.97 10.87
CA VAL A 162 -20.56 -11.20 9.44
C VAL A 162 -20.62 -9.87 8.72
N PHE A 163 -19.50 -9.48 8.11
CA PHE A 163 -19.46 -8.40 7.14
C PHE A 163 -19.38 -9.01 5.74
N THR A 164 -20.14 -8.44 4.82
CA THR A 164 -20.22 -8.94 3.44
C THR A 164 -19.38 -8.08 2.49
N CYS A 165 -19.07 -8.62 1.32
CA CYS A 165 -18.45 -7.84 0.25
C CYS A 165 -19.44 -6.88 -0.43
N GLY A 166 -20.74 -7.00 -0.15
CA GLY A 166 -21.75 -6.06 -0.63
C GLY A 166 -21.61 -4.70 0.06
N GLN A 167 -22.04 -3.65 -0.62
CA GLN A 167 -22.17 -2.32 -0.08
C GLN A 167 -23.52 -1.72 -0.44
N VAL A 168 -23.99 -0.81 0.39
CA VAL A 168 -25.15 0.04 0.15
C VAL A 168 -24.67 1.48 0.05
N ILE A 169 -25.04 2.13 -1.03
CA ILE A 169 -24.66 3.51 -1.32
C ILE A 169 -25.94 4.34 -1.42
N VAL A 170 -26.02 5.43 -0.69
CA VAL A 170 -27.16 6.34 -0.72
C VAL A 170 -26.67 7.74 -1.08
N ASN A 171 -27.21 8.30 -2.16
CA ASN A 171 -26.80 9.58 -2.71
C ASN A 171 -25.28 9.69 -2.90
N GLY A 172 -24.67 8.65 -3.48
CA GLY A 172 -23.25 8.56 -3.77
C GLY A 172 -22.33 8.27 -2.57
N LYS A 173 -22.87 8.13 -1.35
CA LYS A 173 -22.08 7.85 -0.13
C LYS A 173 -22.32 6.44 0.38
N PRO A 174 -21.26 5.62 0.61
CA PRO A 174 -21.40 4.32 1.23
C PRO A 174 -21.96 4.45 2.66
N TYR A 175 -23.00 3.67 2.96
CA TYR A 175 -23.52 3.50 4.31
C TYR A 175 -22.72 2.43 5.05
N VAL A 176 -22.67 2.53 6.37
CA VAL A 176 -21.86 1.64 7.20
C VAL A 176 -22.60 0.34 7.48
N GLN A 177 -22.01 -0.80 7.12
CA GLN A 177 -22.55 -2.09 7.48
C GLN A 177 -22.48 -2.34 8.99
N ARG A 178 -23.53 -2.91 9.55
CA ARG A 178 -23.59 -3.43 10.91
C ARG A 178 -23.98 -4.90 10.88
N PRO A 179 -23.48 -5.71 11.81
CA PRO A 179 -23.72 -7.16 11.78
C PRO A 179 -25.16 -7.55 12.12
N PHE A 180 -25.85 -6.76 12.93
CA PHE A 180 -27.17 -7.11 13.44
C PHE A 180 -28.21 -6.02 13.21
N LEU A 181 -29.44 -6.42 12.93
CA LEU A 181 -30.58 -5.54 12.69
C LEU A 181 -30.81 -4.56 13.86
N ARG A 182 -30.72 -5.01 15.11
CA ARG A 182 -30.85 -4.18 16.31
C ARG A 182 -29.82 -3.04 16.40
N GLU A 183 -28.69 -3.18 15.70
CA GLU A 183 -27.63 -2.15 15.73
C GLU A 183 -27.87 -1.02 14.76
N ILE A 184 -28.69 -1.23 13.76
CA ILE A 184 -29.02 -0.18 12.78
C ILE A 184 -30.25 0.62 13.19
N GLU A 185 -31.13 0.10 14.07
CA GLU A 185 -32.42 0.73 14.42
C GLU A 185 -32.29 2.17 14.89
N ASN A 186 -31.25 2.49 15.66
CA ASN A 186 -31.00 3.83 16.20
C ASN A 186 -29.78 4.51 15.58
N ARG A 187 -29.35 4.09 14.38
CA ARG A 187 -28.14 4.60 13.72
C ARG A 187 -28.42 4.94 12.25
N PRO A 188 -28.86 6.14 11.93
CA PRO A 188 -28.99 6.58 10.54
C PRO A 188 -27.67 6.40 9.75
N GLY A 189 -27.76 6.12 8.46
CA GLY A 189 -26.60 5.90 7.61
C GLY A 189 -25.97 4.52 7.78
N THR A 190 -26.71 3.55 8.35
CA THR A 190 -26.24 2.18 8.52
C THR A 190 -27.17 1.18 7.85
N TRP A 191 -26.64 -0.01 7.56
CA TRP A 191 -27.37 -1.11 6.94
C TRP A 191 -26.89 -2.48 7.44
N THR A 192 -27.70 -3.51 7.21
CA THR A 192 -27.35 -4.91 7.45
C THR A 192 -27.99 -5.82 6.42
N PHE A 193 -27.45 -7.03 6.26
CA PHE A 193 -27.99 -8.06 5.40
C PHE A 193 -28.44 -9.27 6.22
N ALA A 194 -29.63 -9.78 5.92
CA ALA A 194 -30.16 -10.99 6.53
C ALA A 194 -30.18 -12.12 5.46
N PRO A 195 -29.19 -13.02 5.47
CA PRO A 195 -29.02 -14.01 4.43
C PRO A 195 -30.20 -15.02 4.32
N GLU A 196 -30.86 -15.32 5.43
CA GLU A 196 -32.01 -16.25 5.48
C GLU A 196 -33.26 -15.74 4.75
N THR A 197 -33.37 -14.42 4.61
CA THR A 197 -34.49 -13.76 3.90
C THR A 197 -34.04 -12.97 2.68
N GLU A 198 -32.75 -12.93 2.42
CA GLU A 198 -32.10 -12.14 1.36
C GLU A 198 -32.42 -10.63 1.44
N ARG A 199 -32.77 -10.12 2.64
CA ARG A 199 -33.18 -8.73 2.85
C ARG A 199 -31.98 -7.85 3.18
N ILE A 200 -31.92 -6.70 2.53
CA ILE A 200 -31.04 -5.60 2.91
C ILE A 200 -31.87 -4.60 3.70
N TYR A 201 -31.56 -4.40 4.98
CA TYR A 201 -32.16 -3.43 5.87
C TYR A 201 -31.30 -2.17 5.92
N ILE A 202 -31.93 -1.02 5.77
CA ILE A 202 -31.23 0.29 5.74
C ILE A 202 -31.94 1.25 6.68
N ASN A 203 -31.18 1.92 7.52
CA ASN A 203 -31.69 3.04 8.30
C ASN A 203 -31.43 4.35 7.56
N PHE A 204 -32.49 4.92 7.00
CA PHE A 204 -32.44 6.17 6.25
C PHE A 204 -32.50 7.44 7.13
N GLY A 205 -32.72 7.29 8.45
CA GLY A 205 -32.95 8.43 9.33
C GLY A 205 -34.24 9.18 8.93
N GLU A 206 -34.12 10.46 8.69
CA GLU A 206 -35.26 11.31 8.28
C GLU A 206 -35.52 11.28 6.76
N LEU A 207 -34.67 10.58 5.99
CA LEU A 207 -34.79 10.52 4.53
C LEU A 207 -35.90 9.56 4.11
N SER A 208 -36.70 9.96 3.12
CA SER A 208 -37.67 9.05 2.48
C SER A 208 -36.95 8.16 1.44
N PRO A 209 -36.97 6.82 1.58
CA PRO A 209 -36.24 5.92 0.67
C PRO A 209 -36.64 6.10 -0.80
N ALA A 210 -37.91 6.36 -1.07
CA ALA A 210 -38.42 6.56 -2.43
C ALA A 210 -37.86 7.82 -3.15
N ARG A 211 -37.26 8.72 -2.40
CA ARG A 211 -36.67 9.97 -2.94
C ARG A 211 -35.15 9.94 -2.96
N GLN A 212 -34.53 8.85 -2.54
CA GLN A 212 -33.08 8.72 -2.51
C GLN A 212 -32.60 7.92 -3.72
N GLN A 213 -31.42 8.29 -4.22
CA GLN A 213 -30.68 7.42 -5.13
C GLN A 213 -30.00 6.36 -4.28
N VAL A 214 -30.49 5.13 -4.37
CA VAL A 214 -29.90 3.99 -3.67
C VAL A 214 -29.22 3.11 -4.69
N GLU A 215 -27.96 2.77 -4.44
CA GLU A 215 -27.20 1.82 -5.22
C GLU A 215 -26.75 0.65 -4.34
N ILE A 216 -26.64 -0.54 -4.91
CA ILE A 216 -26.03 -1.70 -4.26
C ILE A 216 -24.90 -2.26 -5.11
N THR A 217 -23.86 -2.73 -4.46
CA THR A 217 -22.75 -3.38 -5.14
C THR A 217 -23.20 -4.69 -5.78
N VAL A 218 -22.86 -4.88 -7.05
CA VAL A 218 -23.17 -6.11 -7.79
C VAL A 218 -21.92 -6.73 -8.43
N ARG A 219 -20.87 -5.94 -8.67
CA ARG A 219 -19.63 -6.40 -9.31
C ARG A 219 -18.48 -6.42 -8.32
N ARG A 220 -17.61 -7.38 -8.50
CA ARG A 220 -16.47 -7.60 -7.60
C ARG A 220 -15.26 -6.70 -7.94
N ARG A 221 -15.19 -6.19 -9.15
CA ARG A 221 -14.10 -5.34 -9.66
C ARG A 221 -14.64 -4.28 -10.61
N ASN A 222 -13.89 -3.21 -10.77
CA ASN A 222 -14.17 -2.19 -11.79
C ASN A 222 -13.37 -2.46 -13.06
N PHE A 223 -12.07 -2.73 -12.92
CA PHE A 223 -11.17 -2.93 -14.06
C PHE A 223 -10.16 -4.05 -13.75
N ALA A 224 -10.24 -5.16 -14.46
CA ALA A 224 -9.29 -6.25 -14.27
C ALA A 224 -9.21 -7.16 -15.50
N ALA A 225 -8.00 -7.47 -15.92
CA ALA A 225 -7.78 -8.42 -17.00
C ALA A 225 -8.31 -9.80 -16.62
N HIS A 226 -9.00 -10.48 -17.54
CA HIS A 226 -9.43 -11.86 -17.36
C HIS A 226 -8.25 -12.83 -17.49
N VAL A 227 -7.41 -12.57 -18.49
CA VAL A 227 -6.19 -13.36 -18.75
C VAL A 227 -5.04 -12.78 -17.94
N ARG A 228 -4.23 -13.66 -17.34
CA ARG A 228 -3.01 -13.25 -16.63
C ARG A 228 -1.90 -12.87 -17.61
N GLY A 229 -1.03 -11.97 -17.16
CA GLY A 229 0.19 -11.62 -17.87
C GLY A 229 -0.03 -10.78 -19.13
N LEU A 230 -1.17 -10.11 -19.27
CA LEU A 230 -1.35 -9.15 -20.38
C LEU A 230 -0.39 -7.97 -20.21
N GLY A 231 0.24 -7.57 -21.30
CA GLY A 231 1.18 -6.46 -21.29
C GLY A 231 0.73 -5.24 -22.08
N TYR A 232 1.42 -4.11 -21.88
CA TYR A 232 1.28 -2.90 -22.67
C TYR A 232 -0.15 -2.34 -22.67
N ILE A 233 -0.69 -2.10 -21.49
CA ILE A 233 -2.01 -1.50 -21.28
C ILE A 233 -1.84 -0.19 -20.52
N VAL A 234 -2.49 0.86 -21.01
CA VAL A 234 -2.58 2.16 -20.34
C VAL A 234 -4.01 2.35 -19.83
N VAL A 235 -4.15 2.74 -18.54
CA VAL A 235 -5.44 3.05 -17.90
C VAL A 235 -5.35 4.41 -17.25
N GLU A 236 -6.09 5.40 -17.79
CA GLU A 236 -5.99 6.77 -17.33
C GLU A 236 -7.32 7.52 -17.36
N GLY A 237 -7.53 8.43 -16.39
CA GLY A 237 -8.65 9.39 -16.39
C GLY A 237 -9.98 8.85 -15.86
N PHE A 238 -10.02 7.73 -15.13
CA PHE A 238 -11.25 7.13 -14.63
C PHE A 238 -11.47 7.38 -13.14
N VAL A 239 -12.75 7.47 -12.76
CA VAL A 239 -13.21 7.26 -11.40
C VAL A 239 -13.72 5.82 -11.27
N MET A 240 -13.12 5.02 -10.40
CA MET A 240 -13.52 3.63 -10.13
C MET A 240 -14.06 3.52 -8.71
N GLU A 241 -15.31 3.05 -8.57
CA GLU A 241 -15.96 3.03 -7.25
C GLU A 241 -16.97 1.90 -7.09
N HIS A 242 -17.33 1.61 -5.81
CA HIS A 242 -18.43 0.73 -5.40
C HIS A 242 -18.29 -0.74 -5.77
N CYS A 243 -17.07 -1.25 -5.99
CA CYS A 243 -16.89 -2.67 -6.22
C CYS A 243 -16.89 -3.49 -4.92
N GLY A 244 -17.38 -4.72 -4.98
CA GLY A 244 -17.51 -5.65 -3.85
C GLY A 244 -16.34 -6.61 -3.73
N ASN A 245 -15.11 -6.14 -3.77
CA ASN A 245 -13.95 -6.98 -3.65
C ASN A 245 -13.73 -7.47 -2.20
N GLN A 246 -13.08 -8.64 -2.09
CA GLN A 246 -12.85 -9.26 -0.79
C GLN A 246 -11.68 -8.64 -0.02
N TYR A 247 -11.59 -9.06 1.23
CA TYR A 247 -10.54 -8.70 2.15
C TYR A 247 -9.16 -9.24 1.72
N PRO A 248 -8.06 -8.49 1.90
CA PRO A 248 -6.75 -8.86 1.37
C PRO A 248 -6.00 -9.93 2.16
N THR A 249 -6.65 -10.65 3.06
CA THR A 249 -5.99 -11.69 3.87
C THR A 249 -5.43 -12.80 3.00
N ASN A 250 -4.16 -13.13 3.18
CA ASN A 250 -3.46 -14.19 2.45
C ASN A 250 -3.60 -14.08 0.92
N PHE A 251 -3.58 -12.87 0.39
CA PHE A 251 -3.76 -12.64 -1.05
C PHE A 251 -2.72 -13.36 -1.93
N TRP A 252 -1.58 -13.68 -1.37
CA TRP A 252 -0.55 -14.48 -2.02
C TRP A 252 -0.80 -15.99 -1.98
N ASN A 253 -1.79 -16.44 -1.24
CA ASN A 253 -1.98 -17.85 -0.88
C ASN A 253 -3.43 -18.34 -0.95
N THR A 254 -4.34 -17.61 -1.58
CA THR A 254 -5.74 -18.04 -1.65
C THR A 254 -6.11 -18.60 -3.02
N PRO A 255 -6.48 -19.90 -3.11
CA PRO A 255 -6.88 -20.50 -4.37
C PRO A 255 -8.30 -20.10 -4.80
N LYS A 256 -9.21 -19.89 -3.85
CA LYS A 256 -10.62 -19.60 -4.14
C LYS A 256 -10.95 -18.12 -4.16
N TRP A 257 -10.20 -17.31 -3.42
CA TRP A 257 -10.47 -15.90 -3.19
C TRP A 257 -9.26 -15.10 -3.61
N ALA A 258 -9.06 -15.02 -4.90
CA ALA A 258 -8.00 -14.16 -5.42
C ALA A 258 -8.17 -12.77 -4.83
N GLN A 259 -7.10 -12.21 -4.28
CA GLN A 259 -7.13 -10.82 -3.93
C GLN A 259 -7.51 -10.02 -5.15
N ALA A 260 -8.49 -9.17 -4.98
CA ALA A 260 -8.98 -8.34 -6.05
C ALA A 260 -8.89 -6.89 -5.65
N GLY A 261 -8.03 -6.13 -6.29
CA GLY A 261 -8.17 -4.69 -6.34
C GLY A 261 -9.44 -4.30 -7.11
N ALA A 262 -9.96 -3.12 -6.88
CA ALA A 262 -10.94 -2.52 -7.79
C ALA A 262 -10.36 -2.45 -9.20
N LEU A 263 -9.07 -2.12 -9.29
CA LEU A 263 -8.21 -2.31 -10.45
C LEU A 263 -7.19 -3.41 -10.17
N GLY A 264 -7.01 -4.35 -11.11
CA GLY A 264 -6.06 -5.46 -10.96
C GLY A 264 -5.28 -5.78 -12.23
N LEU A 265 -3.95 -5.82 -12.12
CA LEU A 265 -3.05 -6.07 -13.25
C LEU A 265 -2.90 -7.56 -13.56
N ARG A 266 -3.08 -8.42 -12.55
CA ARG A 266 -3.01 -9.88 -12.67
C ARG A 266 -1.74 -10.43 -13.31
N GLY A 267 -0.60 -10.04 -12.76
CA GLY A 267 0.71 -10.41 -13.31
C GLY A 267 0.99 -9.80 -14.67
N GLY A 268 0.30 -8.72 -15.00
CA GLY A 268 0.55 -7.95 -16.22
C GLY A 268 1.89 -7.23 -16.19
N HIS A 269 2.38 -6.86 -17.36
CA HIS A 269 3.67 -6.20 -17.50
C HIS A 269 3.57 -4.96 -18.39
N HIS A 270 4.44 -3.98 -18.17
CA HIS A 270 4.44 -2.73 -18.94
C HIS A 270 3.07 -2.03 -18.94
N TRP A 271 2.33 -2.15 -17.83
CA TRP A 271 1.13 -1.35 -17.64
C TRP A 271 1.51 0.04 -17.16
N ILE A 272 0.76 1.02 -17.63
CA ILE A 272 0.77 2.39 -17.11
C ILE A 272 -0.62 2.67 -16.55
N VAL A 273 -0.70 2.81 -15.22
CA VAL A 273 -1.95 3.16 -14.52
C VAL A 273 -1.74 4.53 -13.90
N ARG A 274 -2.41 5.54 -14.45
CA ARG A 274 -2.17 6.92 -14.04
C ARG A 274 -3.41 7.80 -14.10
N ASP A 275 -3.37 8.86 -13.30
CA ASP A 275 -4.39 9.90 -13.33
C ASP A 275 -5.82 9.35 -13.13
N ASN A 276 -5.97 8.30 -12.25
CA ASN A 276 -7.25 7.73 -11.89
C ASN A 276 -7.61 8.09 -10.45
N LEU A 277 -8.91 8.11 -10.16
CA LEU A 277 -9.44 8.13 -8.81
C LEU A 277 -10.07 6.77 -8.48
N ILE A 278 -9.55 6.08 -7.47
CA ILE A 278 -10.13 4.82 -6.98
C ILE A 278 -10.61 5.04 -5.55
N ARG A 279 -11.93 4.95 -5.35
CA ARG A 279 -12.55 5.18 -4.04
C ARG A 279 -13.70 4.23 -3.78
N TYR A 280 -14.03 4.04 -2.50
CA TYR A 280 -15.17 3.24 -2.08
C TYR A 280 -15.17 1.81 -2.61
N ALA A 281 -13.99 1.27 -2.94
CA ALA A 281 -13.84 -0.17 -3.08
C ALA A 281 -14.09 -0.82 -1.71
N ASN A 282 -14.80 -1.94 -1.68
CA ASN A 282 -15.12 -2.59 -0.42
C ASN A 282 -13.87 -3.07 0.34
N SER A 283 -12.77 -3.33 -0.36
CA SER A 283 -11.51 -3.76 0.26
C SER A 283 -10.32 -3.00 -0.33
N VAL A 284 -9.60 -3.59 -1.25
CA VAL A 284 -8.35 -3.07 -1.84
C VAL A 284 -8.65 -2.21 -3.05
N ALA A 285 -8.00 -1.05 -3.15
CA ALA A 285 -8.15 -0.20 -4.32
C ALA A 285 -7.44 -0.79 -5.54
N MET A 286 -6.16 -1.14 -5.42
CA MET A 286 -5.38 -1.60 -6.56
C MET A 286 -4.52 -2.83 -6.20
N ASP A 287 -4.57 -3.86 -7.05
CA ASP A 287 -3.67 -5.02 -7.00
C ASP A 287 -2.69 -4.95 -8.18
N VAL A 288 -1.42 -4.70 -7.86
CA VAL A 288 -0.36 -4.49 -8.86
C VAL A 288 0.55 -5.72 -9.05
N GLY A 289 0.24 -6.82 -8.34
CA GLY A 289 1.01 -8.06 -8.42
C GLY A 289 0.36 -9.14 -9.27
N THR A 290 0.59 -10.38 -8.90
CA THR A 290 0.07 -11.58 -9.57
C THR A 290 -1.45 -11.72 -9.48
N GLY A 291 -2.11 -10.96 -8.60
CA GLY A 291 -3.56 -10.99 -8.42
C GLY A 291 -4.07 -12.21 -7.67
N GLY A 292 -3.23 -12.82 -6.83
CA GLY A 292 -3.58 -14.03 -6.08
C GLY A 292 -3.85 -15.26 -6.96
N GLY A 293 -4.14 -16.37 -6.30
CA GLY A 293 -4.19 -17.64 -6.99
C GLY A 293 -5.37 -17.87 -7.93
N ASP A 294 -5.13 -17.85 -9.22
CA ASP A 294 -5.95 -18.61 -10.17
C ASP A 294 -5.55 -20.07 -10.20
N ASN A 295 -4.56 -20.42 -9.45
CA ASN A 295 -4.09 -21.77 -9.45
C ASN A 295 -4.78 -22.54 -8.32
N GLU A 296 -5.89 -23.12 -8.63
CA GLU A 296 -6.65 -24.00 -7.74
C GLU A 296 -5.78 -25.08 -7.07
N ARG A 297 -4.61 -25.39 -7.62
CA ARG A 297 -3.75 -26.50 -7.17
C ARG A 297 -2.53 -26.07 -6.37
N ASN A 298 -2.12 -24.82 -6.44
CA ASN A 298 -0.98 -24.33 -5.65
C ASN A 298 -1.21 -22.94 -5.08
N PRO A 299 -1.97 -22.88 -4.00
CA PRO A 299 -2.27 -21.64 -3.32
C PRO A 299 -1.05 -20.95 -2.72
N ALA A 300 0.02 -21.69 -2.48
CA ALA A 300 1.20 -21.20 -1.79
C ALA A 300 2.14 -20.37 -2.69
N SER A 301 1.83 -20.20 -3.95
CA SER A 301 2.75 -19.50 -4.80
C SER A 301 2.18 -18.23 -5.36
N SER A 302 2.44 -17.14 -4.68
CA SER A 302 2.75 -15.87 -5.32
C SER A 302 3.68 -16.06 -6.53
N LYS A 303 4.34 -17.20 -6.62
CA LYS A 303 5.26 -17.64 -7.67
C LYS A 303 4.59 -18.44 -8.81
N ALA A 304 3.33 -18.82 -8.69
CA ALA A 304 2.61 -19.55 -9.72
C ALA A 304 1.90 -18.58 -10.65
N GLY A 305 2.45 -18.37 -11.78
CA GLY A 305 1.95 -17.49 -12.82
C GLY A 305 2.99 -16.45 -13.21
N PRO A 306 2.75 -15.68 -14.28
CA PRO A 306 3.64 -14.59 -14.66
C PRO A 306 3.73 -13.57 -13.52
N SER A 307 4.94 -13.19 -13.16
CA SER A 307 5.19 -12.08 -12.24
C SER A 307 4.84 -10.77 -12.94
N GLY A 308 4.24 -9.83 -12.19
CA GLY A 308 4.10 -8.47 -12.67
C GLY A 308 5.49 -7.83 -12.82
N HIS A 309 5.78 -7.18 -13.95
CA HIS A 309 7.06 -6.52 -14.13
C HIS A 309 6.94 -5.25 -14.99
N ASP A 310 7.88 -4.32 -14.79
CA ASP A 310 8.00 -3.09 -15.56
C ASP A 310 6.70 -2.26 -15.60
N ASN A 311 5.93 -2.28 -14.50
CA ASN A 311 4.68 -1.52 -14.40
C ASN A 311 4.92 -0.15 -13.77
N LEU A 312 4.21 0.86 -14.28
CA LEU A 312 4.22 2.23 -13.78
C LEU A 312 2.85 2.60 -13.21
N ILE A 313 2.83 2.89 -11.90
CA ILE A 313 1.64 3.31 -11.15
C ILE A 313 1.88 4.73 -10.65
N GLU A 314 1.31 5.72 -11.33
CA GLU A 314 1.64 7.11 -11.03
C GLU A 314 0.44 8.05 -11.02
N ARG A 315 0.48 9.10 -10.18
CA ARG A 315 -0.50 10.18 -10.11
C ARG A 315 -1.95 9.71 -9.93
N ASN A 316 -2.14 8.57 -9.27
CA ASN A 316 -3.47 8.11 -8.92
C ASN A 316 -3.89 8.65 -7.56
N TYR A 317 -5.19 8.85 -7.39
CA TYR A 317 -5.84 9.16 -6.13
C TYR A 317 -6.52 7.90 -5.61
N ILE A 318 -6.08 7.39 -4.48
CA ILE A 318 -6.52 6.14 -3.86
C ILE A 318 -7.06 6.48 -2.48
N ILE A 319 -8.37 6.66 -2.39
CA ILE A 319 -8.98 7.37 -1.26
C ILE A 319 -10.21 6.62 -0.73
N ASP A 320 -10.35 6.56 0.60
CA ASP A 320 -11.56 6.06 1.27
C ASP A 320 -11.97 4.63 0.86
N ASN A 321 -10.99 3.74 0.63
CA ASN A 321 -11.27 2.33 0.34
C ASN A 321 -11.35 1.50 1.62
N GLY A 322 -12.05 0.38 1.58
CA GLY A 322 -12.44 -0.41 2.74
C GLY A 322 -11.29 -0.98 3.55
N ALA A 323 -10.17 -1.34 2.93
CA ALA A 323 -9.04 -1.97 3.63
C ALA A 323 -7.68 -1.36 3.29
N ALA A 324 -7.18 -1.52 2.08
CA ALA A 324 -5.82 -1.12 1.71
C ALA A 324 -5.80 -0.28 0.43
N GLY A 325 -4.73 0.48 0.24
CA GLY A 325 -4.53 1.25 -0.97
C GLY A 325 -4.01 0.38 -2.11
N ILE A 326 -2.69 0.30 -2.26
CA ILE A 326 -2.01 -0.52 -3.27
C ILE A 326 -1.46 -1.77 -2.61
N VAL A 327 -1.74 -2.93 -3.20
CA VAL A 327 -1.15 -4.19 -2.77
C VAL A 327 -0.55 -4.93 -3.97
N GLY A 328 0.46 -5.74 -3.72
CA GLY A 328 1.07 -6.54 -4.77
C GLY A 328 1.87 -7.71 -4.22
N ALA A 329 1.99 -8.76 -5.04
CA ALA A 329 2.85 -9.89 -4.76
C ALA A 329 3.62 -10.27 -6.02
N ASN A 330 4.91 -10.62 -5.86
CA ASN A 330 5.78 -11.08 -6.93
C ASN A 330 5.86 -10.07 -8.10
N SER A 331 6.46 -8.93 -7.83
CA SER A 331 6.63 -7.83 -8.80
C SER A 331 8.11 -7.49 -8.97
N THR A 332 8.51 -7.16 -10.20
CA THR A 332 9.90 -6.78 -10.52
C THR A 332 9.91 -5.47 -11.30
N HIS A 333 10.88 -4.59 -11.06
CA HIS A 333 11.02 -3.27 -11.70
C HIS A 333 9.74 -2.41 -11.64
N MET A 334 8.94 -2.58 -10.59
CA MET A 334 7.72 -1.80 -10.43
C MET A 334 8.03 -0.39 -9.96
N ILE A 335 7.40 0.60 -10.58
CA ILE A 335 7.47 2.01 -10.18
C ILE A 335 6.12 2.44 -9.64
N ILE A 336 6.08 2.83 -8.37
CA ILE A 336 4.90 3.41 -7.70
C ILE A 336 5.28 4.82 -7.27
N ARG A 337 4.80 5.84 -7.98
CA ARG A 337 5.21 7.21 -7.71
C ARG A 337 4.10 8.25 -7.85
N ASP A 338 4.27 9.38 -7.18
CA ASP A 338 3.38 10.54 -7.29
C ASP A 338 1.91 10.24 -6.94
N ASN A 339 1.60 9.13 -6.25
CA ASN A 339 0.24 8.78 -5.88
C ASN A 339 -0.17 9.45 -4.56
N VAL A 340 -1.46 9.73 -4.43
CA VAL A 340 -2.10 10.20 -3.21
C VAL A 340 -2.93 9.05 -2.62
N ILE A 341 -2.55 8.58 -1.43
CA ILE A 341 -3.14 7.39 -0.79
C ILE A 341 -3.66 7.77 0.59
N LEU A 342 -4.97 8.05 0.67
CA LEU A 342 -5.60 8.67 1.84
C LEU A 342 -6.74 7.86 2.40
N ARG A 343 -6.85 7.84 3.74
CA ARG A 343 -8.03 7.38 4.47
C ARG A 343 -8.53 5.98 4.07
N ASN A 344 -7.64 5.12 3.59
CA ASN A 344 -7.97 3.74 3.31
C ASN A 344 -8.07 2.94 4.62
N ASN A 345 -8.78 1.83 4.62
CA ASN A 345 -9.26 1.07 5.76
C ASN A 345 -10.45 1.71 6.47
N THR A 346 -11.44 2.16 5.70
CA THR A 346 -12.68 2.74 6.22
C THR A 346 -13.50 1.75 7.04
N HIS A 347 -13.36 0.44 6.80
CA HIS A 347 -13.98 -0.60 7.62
C HIS A 347 -13.31 -0.78 8.99
N GLY A 348 -12.11 -0.21 9.18
CA GLY A 348 -11.42 -0.22 10.45
C GLY A 348 -10.93 -1.59 10.87
N TYR A 349 -10.50 -2.42 9.93
CA TYR A 349 -9.92 -3.71 10.22
C TYR A 349 -8.76 -3.59 11.18
N ILE A 350 -8.87 -4.31 12.29
CA ILE A 350 -7.83 -4.46 13.29
C ILE A 350 -7.79 -5.93 13.72
N GLY A 351 -6.63 -6.40 14.01
CA GLY A 351 -6.49 -7.71 14.60
C GLY A 351 -5.06 -7.96 15.06
N PRO A 352 -4.85 -8.90 15.97
CA PRO A 352 -3.52 -9.29 16.38
C PRO A 352 -2.72 -9.87 15.23
N LYS A 353 -3.41 -10.28 14.19
CA LYS A 353 -2.86 -10.80 12.95
C LYS A 353 -3.44 -9.98 11.80
N ARG A 354 -3.18 -8.69 11.82
CA ARG A 354 -3.52 -7.81 10.72
C ARG A 354 -2.79 -8.24 9.52
N TYR A 355 -3.50 -8.67 8.59
CA TYR A 355 -2.90 -9.09 7.39
C TYR A 355 -3.03 -7.97 6.40
N GLU A 356 -1.86 -7.49 6.00
CA GLU A 356 -1.68 -6.85 4.74
C GLU A 356 -2.33 -5.48 4.59
N HIS A 357 -2.59 -4.81 5.72
CA HIS A 357 -3.15 -3.46 5.71
C HIS A 357 -2.06 -2.40 5.67
N ALA A 358 -1.93 -1.75 4.54
CA ALA A 358 -1.07 -0.58 4.41
C ALA A 358 -1.62 0.38 3.35
N GLY A 359 -1.09 1.58 3.30
CA GLY A 359 -1.22 2.44 2.15
C GLY A 359 -0.65 1.74 0.92
N ILE A 360 0.61 1.25 1.04
CA ILE A 360 1.26 0.40 0.04
C ILE A 360 1.77 -0.86 0.72
N LYS A 361 1.31 -2.05 0.30
CA LYS A 361 1.80 -3.34 0.78
C LYS A 361 2.28 -4.20 -0.38
N CYS A 362 3.58 -4.57 -0.36
CA CYS A 362 4.14 -5.43 -1.38
C CYS A 362 4.85 -6.65 -0.75
N HIS A 363 4.53 -7.84 -1.30
CA HIS A 363 5.29 -9.06 -1.09
C HIS A 363 6.19 -9.33 -2.29
N ASP A 364 7.42 -9.78 -2.05
CA ASP A 364 8.35 -10.17 -3.13
C ASP A 364 8.48 -9.09 -4.22
N ILE A 365 8.70 -7.85 -3.83
CA ILE A 365 9.02 -6.77 -4.78
C ILE A 365 10.54 -6.70 -4.97
N LYS A 366 11.01 -6.75 -6.22
CA LYS A 366 12.43 -6.75 -6.56
C LYS A 366 12.75 -5.61 -7.52
N ASP A 367 13.87 -4.94 -7.29
CA ASP A 367 14.33 -3.83 -8.11
C ASP A 367 13.23 -2.78 -8.34
N GLY A 368 12.40 -2.56 -7.31
CA GLY A 368 11.25 -1.66 -7.35
C GLY A 368 11.61 -0.24 -6.91
N LEU A 369 10.79 0.71 -7.34
CA LEU A 369 10.90 2.11 -6.91
C LEU A 369 9.56 2.60 -6.34
N ILE A 370 9.56 2.96 -5.05
CA ILE A 370 8.41 3.58 -4.38
C ILE A 370 8.81 5.00 -4.02
N GLU A 371 8.37 5.96 -4.83
CA GLU A 371 8.94 7.31 -4.84
C GLU A 371 7.87 8.39 -4.80
N HIS A 372 8.11 9.42 -3.98
CA HIS A 372 7.30 10.63 -4.00
C HIS A 372 5.79 10.36 -3.96
N ASN A 373 5.34 9.45 -3.05
CA ASN A 373 3.93 9.24 -2.77
C ASN A 373 3.52 10.00 -1.51
N TYR A 374 2.30 10.48 -1.49
CA TYR A 374 1.68 11.07 -0.30
C TYR A 374 0.74 10.04 0.34
N ILE A 375 1.12 9.50 1.49
CA ILE A 375 0.44 8.40 2.17
C ILE A 375 0.04 8.86 3.56
N ALA A 376 -1.24 9.18 3.75
CA ALA A 376 -1.64 9.81 5.00
C ALA A 376 -3.02 9.35 5.50
N ASP A 377 -3.21 9.51 6.81
CA ASP A 377 -4.49 9.33 7.50
C ASP A 377 -5.18 7.99 7.22
N ASN A 378 -4.41 6.93 6.91
CA ASN A 378 -4.95 5.59 6.71
C ASN A 378 -5.17 4.95 8.09
N PRO A 379 -6.40 4.94 8.64
CA PRO A 379 -6.64 4.49 9.99
C PRO A 379 -6.31 2.99 10.12
N ARG A 380 -5.53 2.65 11.13
CA ARG A 380 -5.13 1.28 11.45
C ARG A 380 -4.29 0.56 10.38
N ASN A 381 -3.81 1.29 9.37
CA ASN A 381 -2.87 0.82 8.36
C ASN A 381 -1.45 1.26 8.66
N ASP A 382 -0.49 0.48 8.21
CA ASP A 382 0.88 0.97 8.01
C ASP A 382 0.93 1.92 6.80
N GLY A 383 1.92 2.78 6.72
CA GLY A 383 2.12 3.62 5.54
C GLY A 383 2.62 2.78 4.36
N ILE A 384 3.87 2.31 4.44
CA ILE A 384 4.49 1.39 3.48
C ILE A 384 4.91 0.13 4.22
N TRP A 385 4.56 -1.04 3.67
CA TRP A 385 4.97 -2.33 4.20
C TRP A 385 5.53 -3.23 3.08
N LEU A 386 6.83 -3.53 3.15
CA LEU A 386 7.50 -4.48 2.27
C LEU A 386 7.74 -5.78 3.02
N ASP A 387 7.46 -6.92 2.39
CA ASP A 387 7.47 -8.22 3.03
C ASP A 387 8.03 -9.31 2.12
N ASN A 388 8.59 -10.33 2.73
CA ASN A 388 9.20 -11.55 2.20
C ASN A 388 10.46 -11.32 1.38
N GLN A 389 10.65 -10.59 0.45
CA GLN A 389 11.89 -10.28 -0.28
C GLN A 389 11.71 -8.99 -1.06
N PHE A 390 12.63 -8.09 -0.89
CA PHE A 390 12.59 -6.79 -1.57
C PHE A 390 13.98 -6.29 -2.01
N PRO A 391 14.84 -7.19 -2.57
CA PRO A 391 16.19 -6.79 -2.98
C PRO A 391 16.15 -5.75 -4.09
N GLY A 392 17.10 -4.83 -4.06
CA GLY A 392 17.23 -3.75 -5.05
C GLY A 392 16.12 -2.70 -4.99
N THR A 393 15.15 -2.83 -4.10
CA THR A 393 14.04 -1.89 -3.99
C THR A 393 14.47 -0.60 -3.29
N ARG A 394 13.99 0.54 -3.79
CA ARG A 394 14.21 1.85 -3.18
C ARG A 394 12.87 2.48 -2.76
N VAL A 395 12.84 2.97 -1.52
CA VAL A 395 11.72 3.74 -0.93
C VAL A 395 12.24 5.15 -0.67
N THR A 396 11.88 6.11 -1.49
CA THR A 396 12.50 7.43 -1.46
C THR A 396 11.50 8.58 -1.62
N ARG A 397 11.76 9.71 -0.96
CA ARG A 397 11.03 10.97 -1.10
C ARG A 397 9.52 10.85 -0.86
N ASN A 398 9.06 9.86 -0.09
CA ASN A 398 7.65 9.74 0.26
C ASN A 398 7.30 10.61 1.47
N VAL A 399 6.07 11.11 1.49
CA VAL A 399 5.44 11.75 2.64
C VAL A 399 4.50 10.73 3.29
N ILE A 400 4.82 10.30 4.51
CA ILE A 400 4.12 9.24 5.22
C ILE A 400 3.66 9.77 6.58
N VAL A 401 2.39 10.17 6.67
CA VAL A 401 1.91 11.01 7.77
C VAL A 401 0.65 10.44 8.41
N ASN A 402 0.60 10.45 9.74
CA ASN A 402 -0.60 10.13 10.53
C ASN A 402 -1.26 8.78 10.24
N ASN A 403 -0.51 7.79 9.73
CA ASN A 403 -1.07 6.46 9.51
C ASN A 403 -1.29 5.75 10.86
N GLY A 404 -2.24 4.83 10.87
CA GLY A 404 -2.78 4.26 12.10
C GLY A 404 -1.84 3.33 12.85
N VAL A 405 -0.70 2.91 12.27
CA VAL A 405 0.24 1.99 12.91
C VAL A 405 1.69 2.44 12.69
N LYS A 406 2.37 1.93 11.67
CA LYS A 406 3.78 2.23 11.39
C LYS A 406 3.92 3.12 10.16
N GLY A 407 4.99 3.88 10.10
CA GLY A 407 5.32 4.64 8.91
C GLY A 407 5.84 3.72 7.80
N ILE A 408 7.07 3.23 7.95
CA ILE A 408 7.69 2.27 7.04
C ILE A 408 7.94 0.97 7.79
N PHE A 409 7.56 -0.15 7.19
CA PHE A 409 7.73 -1.48 7.75
C PHE A 409 8.43 -2.40 6.75
N LEU A 410 9.57 -2.98 7.15
CA LEU A 410 10.34 -3.98 6.41
C LEU A 410 10.24 -5.32 7.14
N GLU A 411 9.73 -6.36 6.46
CA GLU A 411 9.49 -7.66 7.07
C GLU A 411 10.08 -8.81 6.23
N MET A 412 10.76 -9.74 6.90
CA MET A 412 11.14 -11.06 6.38
C MET A 412 11.96 -11.06 5.08
N SER A 413 13.09 -10.38 5.07
CA SER A 413 14.05 -10.45 3.96
C SER A 413 15.43 -10.87 4.48
N ASP A 414 16.01 -11.93 3.93
CA ASP A 414 17.27 -12.51 4.40
C ASP A 414 18.45 -12.17 3.48
N TYR A 415 18.51 -10.97 2.98
CA TYR A 415 19.65 -10.49 2.20
C TYR A 415 20.55 -9.63 3.08
N LYS A 416 21.86 -9.92 3.05
CA LYS A 416 22.82 -9.24 3.92
C LYS A 416 23.26 -7.87 3.41
N PHE A 417 23.16 -7.60 2.11
CA PHE A 417 23.72 -6.39 1.51
C PHE A 417 22.79 -5.84 0.44
N ASP A 418 22.67 -4.52 0.39
CA ASP A 418 21.92 -3.75 -0.61
C ASP A 418 20.48 -4.26 -0.87
N THR A 419 19.84 -4.73 0.18
CA THR A 419 18.51 -5.32 0.06
C THR A 419 17.48 -4.27 -0.27
N VAL A 420 17.47 -3.17 0.47
CA VAL A 420 16.54 -2.05 0.27
C VAL A 420 17.20 -0.75 0.66
N MET A 421 16.97 0.29 -0.12
CA MET A 421 17.34 1.65 0.22
C MET A 421 16.11 2.44 0.67
N VAL A 422 16.19 3.08 1.82
CA VAL A 422 15.14 3.94 2.38
C VAL A 422 15.76 5.31 2.61
N ASP A 423 15.46 6.27 1.74
CA ASP A 423 16.13 7.57 1.79
C ASP A 423 15.21 8.77 1.54
N HIS A 424 15.55 9.91 2.11
CA HIS A 424 14.86 11.18 1.92
C HIS A 424 13.34 11.14 2.16
N ASN A 425 12.83 10.21 2.97
CA ASN A 425 11.41 10.17 3.31
C ASN A 425 11.09 11.11 4.48
N ILE A 426 9.90 11.67 4.48
CA ILE A 426 9.31 12.42 5.58
C ILE A 426 8.28 11.51 6.24
N VAL A 427 8.60 10.99 7.43
CA VAL A 427 7.80 10.02 8.16
C VAL A 427 7.45 10.60 9.52
N THR A 428 6.21 11.04 9.71
CA THR A 428 5.83 11.78 10.92
C THR A 428 4.42 11.49 11.40
N GLY A 429 4.22 11.47 12.72
CA GLY A 429 2.89 11.33 13.32
C GLY A 429 2.23 9.96 13.20
N ASN A 430 2.92 8.94 12.69
CA ASN A 430 2.36 7.60 12.62
C ASN A 430 2.23 6.99 14.02
N ARG A 431 1.12 6.31 14.30
CA ARG A 431 0.66 6.08 15.68
C ARG A 431 1.47 5.10 16.51
N ALA A 432 2.36 4.31 15.92
CA ALA A 432 3.18 3.36 16.68
C ALA A 432 4.68 3.63 16.52
N ILE A 433 5.23 3.33 15.36
CA ILE A 433 6.68 3.34 15.08
C ILE A 433 6.87 4.03 13.73
N GLN A 434 7.89 4.90 13.63
CA GLN A 434 8.10 5.57 12.35
C GLN A 434 8.85 4.66 11.34
N PHE A 435 9.86 3.94 11.80
CA PHE A 435 10.59 2.96 10.99
C PHE A 435 10.68 1.63 11.74
N TYR A 436 10.11 0.57 11.19
CA TYR A 436 10.07 -0.75 11.81
C TYR A 436 10.69 -1.81 10.91
N VAL A 437 11.57 -2.62 11.50
CA VAL A 437 12.16 -3.79 10.87
C VAL A 437 11.83 -5.02 11.70
N HIS A 438 11.32 -6.05 11.04
CA HIS A 438 10.93 -7.31 11.64
C HIS A 438 11.50 -8.46 10.82
N ASP A 439 12.46 -9.20 11.41
CA ASP A 439 13.08 -10.36 10.75
C ASP A 439 13.65 -10.04 9.34
N ALA A 440 14.15 -8.85 9.11
CA ALA A 440 14.76 -8.46 7.85
C ALA A 440 16.20 -8.00 8.04
N SER A 441 17.00 -8.05 6.99
CA SER A 441 18.42 -7.67 7.04
C SER A 441 18.85 -6.85 5.81
N GLY A 442 19.91 -6.07 5.97
CA GLY A 442 20.62 -5.41 4.89
C GLY A 442 19.98 -4.15 4.33
N SER A 443 19.22 -3.36 5.11
CA SER A 443 18.72 -2.07 4.64
C SER A 443 19.74 -0.94 4.80
N THR A 444 19.74 -0.02 3.82
CA THR A 444 20.43 1.27 3.90
C THR A 444 19.38 2.37 4.11
N VAL A 445 19.45 3.05 5.25
CA VAL A 445 18.46 4.03 5.71
C VAL A 445 19.16 5.37 5.90
N MET A 446 18.96 6.30 4.97
CA MET A 446 19.74 7.53 4.94
C MET A 446 18.87 8.76 4.70
N HIS A 447 19.27 9.89 5.31
CA HIS A 447 18.64 11.18 5.04
C HIS A 447 17.12 11.21 5.24
N ASN A 448 16.56 10.39 6.15
CA ASN A 448 15.13 10.45 6.45
C ASN A 448 14.84 11.39 7.63
N LEU A 449 13.63 11.91 7.66
CA LEU A 449 13.04 12.50 8.85
C LEU A 449 12.07 11.49 9.46
N PHE A 450 12.35 11.01 10.67
CA PHE A 450 11.46 10.26 11.53
C PHE A 450 11.03 11.16 12.68
N ALA A 451 9.75 11.50 12.76
CA ALA A 451 9.30 12.48 13.75
C ALA A 451 7.95 12.14 14.41
N ASN A 452 7.73 12.73 15.58
CA ASN A 452 6.44 12.84 16.25
C ASN A 452 5.70 11.51 16.48
N SER A 453 6.32 10.57 17.18
CA SER A 453 5.55 9.46 17.73
C SER A 453 4.59 10.00 18.80
N PRO A 454 3.28 9.66 18.73
CA PRO A 454 2.32 10.16 19.72
C PRO A 454 2.74 9.78 21.15
N PRO A 455 2.64 10.68 22.12
CA PRO A 455 3.08 10.43 23.51
C PRO A 455 2.39 9.23 24.16
N GLU A 456 1.12 9.00 23.82
CA GLU A 456 0.31 7.88 24.29
C GLU A 456 0.59 6.56 23.56
N ALA A 457 1.43 6.56 22.53
CA ALA A 457 1.74 5.37 21.77
C ALA A 457 2.37 4.29 22.66
N LYS A 458 1.85 3.08 22.61
CA LYS A 458 2.40 1.93 23.35
C LYS A 458 3.86 1.70 23.00
N PHE A 459 4.23 1.95 21.74
CA PHE A 459 5.58 1.78 21.22
C PHE A 459 6.31 3.13 21.17
N GLY A 460 6.05 4.02 20.29
CA GLY A 460 6.63 5.37 20.27
C GLY A 460 8.12 5.44 19.93
N GLN A 461 8.60 4.48 19.14
CA GLN A 461 9.98 4.47 18.65
C GLN A 461 10.15 5.25 17.35
N GLY A 462 11.28 5.93 17.21
CA GLY A 462 11.76 6.46 15.93
C GLY A 462 12.12 5.31 14.98
N ALA A 463 13.03 4.43 15.42
CA ALA A 463 13.31 3.17 14.74
C ALA A 463 13.26 1.99 15.71
N TYR A 464 12.69 0.88 15.25
CA TYR A 464 12.61 -0.37 15.98
C TYR A 464 13.05 -1.54 15.09
N ILE A 465 14.17 -2.16 15.42
CA ILE A 465 14.75 -3.31 14.71
C ILE A 465 14.62 -4.53 15.62
N TYR A 466 13.83 -5.51 15.18
CA TYR A 466 13.38 -6.57 16.06
C TYR A 466 13.35 -7.95 15.40
N GLN A 467 13.98 -8.93 16.02
CA GLN A 467 13.89 -10.35 15.65
C GLN A 467 12.68 -10.97 16.34
N VAL A 468 11.73 -11.46 15.59
CA VAL A 468 10.50 -12.07 16.12
C VAL A 468 10.46 -13.57 15.90
N THR A 469 10.88 -14.02 14.72
CA THR A 469 10.84 -15.44 14.34
C THR A 469 12.23 -15.95 13.97
N ALA A 470 12.34 -17.25 13.70
CA ALA A 470 13.57 -17.86 13.22
C ALA A 470 13.59 -18.05 11.67
N ARG A 471 12.64 -17.44 10.95
CA ARG A 471 12.56 -17.63 9.49
C ARG A 471 13.71 -16.97 8.76
N THR A 472 13.98 -15.74 9.11
CA THR A 472 15.04 -14.92 8.53
C THR A 472 15.85 -14.27 9.65
N LYS A 473 16.99 -13.70 9.32
CA LYS A 473 17.83 -12.98 10.28
C LYS A 473 17.55 -11.49 10.20
N THR A 474 17.61 -10.80 11.34
CA THR A 474 17.67 -9.35 11.37
C THR A 474 19.10 -8.86 11.51
N GLY A 475 19.41 -7.67 10.99
CA GLY A 475 20.73 -7.06 11.13
C GLY A 475 21.33 -6.55 9.83
N TYR A 476 22.59 -6.15 9.90
CA TYR A 476 23.34 -5.56 8.78
C TYR A 476 22.66 -4.31 8.19
N HIS A 477 21.90 -3.59 9.02
CA HIS A 477 21.30 -2.33 8.62
C HIS A 477 22.32 -1.19 8.75
N SER A 478 22.23 -0.23 7.86
CA SER A 478 23.07 0.98 7.86
C SER A 478 22.15 2.20 7.99
N LEU A 479 22.24 2.94 9.11
CA LEU A 479 21.44 4.13 9.38
C LEU A 479 22.36 5.35 9.47
N TYR A 480 22.32 6.23 8.48
CA TYR A 480 23.17 7.41 8.39
C TYR A 480 22.38 8.67 8.07
N ASN A 481 22.83 9.80 8.58
CA ASN A 481 22.28 11.12 8.25
C ASN A 481 20.76 11.25 8.46
N ASN A 482 20.15 10.49 9.38
CA ASN A 482 18.72 10.61 9.67
C ASN A 482 18.46 11.63 10.79
N LEU A 483 17.29 12.24 10.78
CA LEU A 483 16.76 13.05 11.86
C LEU A 483 15.72 12.25 12.63
N PHE A 484 15.91 12.08 13.95
CA PHE A 484 14.97 11.44 14.87
C PHE A 484 14.45 12.48 15.85
N VAL A 485 13.19 12.89 15.74
CA VAL A 485 12.64 14.04 16.47
C VAL A 485 11.39 13.67 17.24
N ASN A 486 11.34 14.05 18.52
CA ASN A 486 10.17 13.87 19.39
C ASN A 486 9.67 12.41 19.47
N HIS A 487 10.55 11.52 19.94
CA HIS A 487 10.22 10.12 20.21
C HIS A 487 10.39 9.76 21.68
N LYS A 488 9.57 8.84 22.16
CA LYS A 488 9.78 8.21 23.49
C LYS A 488 11.12 7.46 23.52
N THR A 489 11.42 6.74 22.45
CA THR A 489 12.66 6.02 22.22
C THR A 489 13.18 6.35 20.83
N MET A 490 14.43 6.78 20.71
CA MET A 490 15.02 7.08 19.41
C MET A 490 15.28 5.81 18.62
N LEU A 491 16.03 4.88 19.22
CA LEU A 491 16.36 3.59 18.64
C LEU A 491 16.06 2.48 19.63
N ASP A 492 15.46 1.39 19.16
CA ASP A 492 15.27 0.14 19.90
C ASP A 492 15.78 -1.01 19.02
N ILE A 493 16.95 -1.55 19.33
CA ILE A 493 17.69 -2.47 18.45
C ILE A 493 18.03 -3.75 19.21
N ASN A 494 17.96 -4.87 18.50
CA ASN A 494 18.37 -6.16 19.04
C ASN A 494 19.82 -6.18 19.49
N TYR A 495 20.05 -6.91 20.58
CA TYR A 495 21.38 -7.33 20.97
C TYR A 495 22.07 -8.10 19.84
N PRO A 496 23.33 -7.78 19.50
CA PRO A 496 24.06 -8.49 18.44
C PRO A 496 24.35 -9.94 18.85
N SER A 497 23.90 -10.88 18.03
CA SER A 497 24.03 -12.31 18.28
C SER A 497 24.19 -13.09 16.97
N HIS A 498 24.30 -14.40 17.05
CA HIS A 498 24.36 -15.24 15.86
C HIS A 498 23.08 -15.16 14.98
N ARG A 499 21.97 -14.69 15.52
CA ARG A 499 20.69 -14.49 14.82
C ARG A 499 20.43 -13.04 14.44
N SER A 500 21.08 -12.11 15.12
CA SER A 500 20.99 -10.70 14.83
C SER A 500 22.37 -10.17 14.44
N GLY A 501 22.56 -9.83 13.18
CA GLY A 501 23.80 -9.25 12.69
C GLY A 501 24.04 -7.85 13.27
N PRO A 502 25.29 -7.37 13.20
CA PRO A 502 25.63 -6.02 13.66
C PRO A 502 24.93 -4.95 12.81
N GLN A 503 24.70 -3.80 13.42
CA GLN A 503 24.20 -2.60 12.77
C GLN A 503 25.34 -1.62 12.54
N ARG A 504 25.19 -0.72 11.57
CA ARG A 504 26.10 0.41 11.33
C ARG A 504 25.31 1.71 11.45
N LEU A 505 25.71 2.56 12.35
CA LEU A 505 24.99 3.78 12.71
C LEU A 505 25.99 4.92 12.82
N ASP A 506 25.80 6.02 12.08
CA ASP A 506 26.58 7.22 12.32
C ASP A 506 25.94 8.48 11.69
N HIS A 507 26.40 9.64 12.08
CA HIS A 507 25.96 10.95 11.57
C HIS A 507 24.44 11.19 11.70
N ASN A 508 23.75 10.49 12.63
CA ASN A 508 22.35 10.74 12.90
C ASN A 508 22.17 11.87 13.93
N VAL A 509 21.06 12.55 13.86
CA VAL A 509 20.65 13.55 14.83
C VAL A 509 19.48 13.04 15.65
N TYR A 510 19.64 13.02 16.95
CA TYR A 510 18.64 12.59 17.91
C TYR A 510 18.17 13.77 18.76
N ASP A 511 16.88 14.09 18.71
CA ASP A 511 16.29 15.14 19.55
C ASP A 511 16.11 14.61 20.99
N ALA A 512 17.20 14.62 21.72
CA ALA A 512 17.27 14.14 23.09
C ALA A 512 18.31 14.92 23.91
N ALA A 513 18.03 15.12 25.20
CA ALA A 513 19.03 15.56 26.16
C ALA A 513 20.20 14.58 26.21
N ARG A 514 21.40 15.10 26.42
CA ARG A 514 22.63 14.28 26.47
C ARG A 514 22.54 13.11 27.47
N GLY A 515 21.90 13.32 28.60
CA GLY A 515 21.72 12.30 29.64
C GLY A 515 20.47 11.46 29.51
N ARG A 516 19.63 11.68 28.49
CA ARG A 516 18.38 10.95 28.31
C ARG A 516 18.63 9.52 27.83
N ARG A 517 17.97 8.55 28.48
CA ARG A 517 18.03 7.13 28.11
C ARG A 517 17.02 6.82 27.03
N ALA A 518 17.35 7.18 25.79
CA ALA A 518 16.47 7.07 24.63
C ALA A 518 16.91 5.98 23.65
N PHE A 519 17.95 5.21 23.98
CA PHE A 519 18.50 4.13 23.16
C PHE A 519 18.28 2.82 23.90
N ILE A 520 17.69 1.84 23.22
CA ILE A 520 17.33 0.56 23.84
C ILE A 520 18.05 -0.58 23.12
N VAL A 521 18.69 -1.44 23.93
CA VAL A 521 19.10 -2.78 23.50
C VAL A 521 18.05 -3.77 23.99
N ASN A 522 17.55 -4.64 23.11
CA ASN A 522 16.53 -5.63 23.44
C ASN A 522 17.04 -7.07 23.24
N SER A 523 16.50 -8.00 24.05
CA SER A 523 16.90 -9.41 24.08
C SER A 523 16.22 -10.29 23.02
N ALA A 524 15.45 -9.73 22.12
CA ALA A 524 14.57 -10.52 21.25
C ALA A 524 15.31 -11.36 20.21
N ALA A 525 16.58 -11.05 19.93
CA ALA A 525 17.38 -11.74 18.92
C ALA A 525 17.55 -13.25 19.14
N ASP A 526 17.47 -13.73 20.37
CA ASP A 526 17.83 -15.09 20.74
C ASP A 526 16.65 -15.98 21.11
N LYS A 527 15.44 -15.69 20.65
CA LYS A 527 14.37 -16.67 20.77
C LYS A 527 14.69 -17.92 19.92
N PRO A 528 14.70 -19.15 20.45
CA PRO A 528 14.14 -19.57 21.73
C PRO A 528 15.16 -19.73 22.87
N VAL A 529 16.37 -19.18 22.80
CA VAL A 529 17.23 -19.13 23.98
C VAL A 529 16.75 -17.97 24.82
N PRO A 530 15.93 -18.24 25.84
CA PRO A 530 15.38 -17.16 26.60
C PRO A 530 16.48 -16.69 27.57
N TRP A 531 17.06 -15.55 27.25
CA TRP A 531 17.60 -14.77 28.34
C TRP A 531 16.47 -14.56 29.34
N ARG A 532 16.65 -15.01 30.57
CA ARG A 532 15.78 -14.48 31.60
C ARG A 532 15.99 -12.98 31.67
N PRO A 533 14.92 -12.18 31.79
CA PRO A 533 15.05 -10.72 31.71
C PRO A 533 16.13 -10.14 32.66
N ASP A 534 16.25 -10.69 33.85
CA ASP A 534 17.27 -10.31 34.84
C ASP A 534 18.70 -10.69 34.42
N GLU A 535 18.87 -11.82 33.74
CA GLU A 535 20.15 -12.25 33.19
C GLU A 535 20.59 -11.37 32.04
N PHE A 536 19.66 -11.00 31.15
CA PHE A 536 19.96 -10.09 30.06
C PHE A 536 20.34 -8.70 30.52
N PHE A 537 19.61 -8.16 31.50
CA PHE A 537 19.97 -6.87 32.09
C PHE A 537 21.35 -6.90 32.72
N LYS A 538 21.66 -7.97 33.49
CA LYS A 538 22.96 -8.15 34.11
C LYS A 538 24.07 -8.22 33.06
N LEU A 539 23.87 -8.98 31.98
CA LEU A 539 24.83 -9.09 30.88
C LEU A 539 25.20 -7.71 30.32
N VAL A 540 24.23 -6.93 29.88
CA VAL A 540 24.46 -5.62 29.29
C VAL A 540 25.10 -4.62 30.27
N ARG A 541 24.71 -4.70 31.56
CA ARG A 541 25.31 -3.88 32.62
C ARG A 541 26.76 -4.24 32.84
N ASP A 542 27.06 -5.53 32.93
CA ASP A 542 28.42 -6.02 33.19
C ASP A 542 29.35 -5.69 31.98
N GLU A 543 28.88 -5.79 30.76
CA GLU A 543 29.58 -5.35 29.52
C GLU A 543 29.90 -3.85 29.53
N LEU A 544 29.00 -3.05 30.06
CA LEU A 544 29.19 -1.60 30.13
C LEU A 544 30.09 -1.16 31.30
N GLY A 545 30.28 -2.04 32.30
CA GLY A 545 31.05 -1.72 33.51
C GLY A 545 30.50 -0.51 34.29
N ALA A 546 29.17 -0.31 34.25
CA ALA A 546 28.56 0.90 34.78
C ALA A 546 27.25 0.61 35.53
N ASP A 547 27.00 1.37 36.60
CA ASP A 547 25.76 1.31 37.40
C ASP A 547 24.57 2.06 36.75
N GLY A 548 24.79 2.66 35.57
CA GLY A 548 23.83 3.58 34.94
C GLY A 548 22.68 3.01 34.12
N PRO A 549 22.78 1.83 33.44
CA PRO A 549 21.71 1.31 32.59
C PRO A 549 20.40 1.05 33.36
N VAL A 550 19.27 1.29 32.69
CA VAL A 550 17.94 1.11 33.26
C VAL A 550 17.23 -0.09 32.63
N ALA A 551 16.77 -1.03 33.47
CA ALA A 551 15.96 -2.16 33.05
C ALA A 551 14.54 -1.73 32.67
N LEU A 552 14.04 -2.23 31.53
CA LEU A 552 12.67 -2.07 31.09
C LEU A 552 12.06 -3.45 30.84
N GLY A 553 10.74 -3.59 31.05
CA GLY A 553 10.06 -4.86 30.83
C GLY A 553 10.64 -6.02 31.66
N GLY A 554 10.96 -5.77 32.91
CA GLY A 554 11.57 -6.77 33.81
C GLY A 554 13.03 -7.11 33.47
N GLY A 555 13.72 -6.33 32.64
CA GLY A 555 15.10 -6.57 32.21
C GLY A 555 15.24 -7.11 30.78
N ALA A 556 14.15 -7.39 30.08
CA ALA A 556 14.19 -7.81 28.67
C ALA A 556 14.66 -6.72 27.70
N LYS A 557 14.74 -5.49 28.18
CA LYS A 557 15.24 -4.31 27.46
C LYS A 557 16.10 -3.47 28.40
N VAL A 558 17.14 -2.89 27.87
CA VAL A 558 18.06 -2.03 28.60
C VAL A 558 18.12 -0.66 27.94
N ALA A 559 17.75 0.38 28.70
CA ALA A 559 17.76 1.76 28.22
C ALA A 559 19.08 2.45 28.55
N LEU A 560 19.67 3.05 27.54
CA LEU A 560 21.00 3.65 27.53
C LEU A 560 20.93 5.13 27.12
N THR A 561 21.89 5.92 27.62
CA THR A 561 22.23 7.22 27.04
C THR A 561 23.02 7.03 25.74
N LEU A 562 23.21 8.08 24.93
CA LEU A 562 24.01 7.98 23.71
C LEU A 562 25.48 7.58 24.01
N ASP A 563 26.07 8.06 25.11
CA ASP A 563 27.43 7.71 25.49
C ASP A 563 27.57 6.26 25.95
N GLU A 564 26.57 5.73 26.67
CA GLU A 564 26.50 4.30 27.03
C GLU A 564 26.24 3.42 25.80
N TRP A 565 25.40 3.88 24.86
CA TRP A 565 25.13 3.23 23.59
C TRP A 565 26.39 3.06 22.72
N ARG A 566 27.22 4.09 22.62
CA ARG A 566 28.51 4.03 21.90
C ARG A 566 29.44 2.99 22.54
N ARG A 567 29.61 3.05 23.87
CA ARG A 567 30.43 2.07 24.60
C ARG A 567 29.94 0.64 24.46
N PHE A 568 28.62 0.44 24.45
CA PHE A 568 28.02 -0.86 24.20
C PHE A 568 28.47 -1.44 22.85
N TRP A 569 28.35 -0.66 21.78
CA TRP A 569 28.73 -1.11 20.45
C TRP A 569 30.26 -1.27 20.31
N GLU A 570 31.05 -0.43 20.93
CA GLU A 570 32.50 -0.56 20.98
C GLU A 570 32.93 -1.86 21.66
N GLY A 571 32.27 -2.27 22.76
CA GLY A 571 32.45 -3.55 23.41
C GLY A 571 32.19 -4.75 22.50
N HIS A 572 31.35 -4.59 21.48
CA HIS A 572 31.09 -5.58 20.42
C HIS A 572 31.96 -5.39 19.16
N GLY A 573 33.01 -4.59 19.23
CA GLY A 573 33.94 -4.34 18.12
C GLY A 573 33.37 -3.48 16.99
N LEU A 574 32.36 -2.66 17.28
CA LEU A 574 31.65 -1.80 16.33
C LEU A 574 31.79 -0.32 16.71
N VAL A 575 32.16 0.49 15.74
CA VAL A 575 32.24 1.94 15.91
C VAL A 575 30.94 2.54 15.41
N ASN A 576 29.98 2.75 16.31
CA ASN A 576 28.66 3.27 16.00
C ASN A 576 28.41 4.65 16.65
N ASP A 577 27.70 5.50 15.91
CA ASP A 577 27.22 6.83 16.36
C ASP A 577 28.34 7.77 16.87
N THR A 578 29.57 7.61 16.39
CA THR A 578 30.72 8.44 16.80
C THR A 578 30.51 9.90 16.46
N HIS A 579 29.97 10.17 15.27
CA HIS A 579 29.69 11.52 14.79
C HIS A 579 28.21 11.91 14.91
N SER A 580 27.36 11.00 15.39
CA SER A 580 25.97 11.30 15.71
C SER A 580 25.87 12.21 16.92
N VAL A 581 24.81 12.99 16.99
CA VAL A 581 24.59 13.94 18.09
C VAL A 581 23.24 13.77 18.74
N ALA A 582 23.19 13.90 20.08
CA ALA A 582 21.97 14.09 20.85
C ALA A 582 21.86 15.56 21.24
N ARG A 583 20.86 16.27 20.71
CA ARG A 583 20.62 17.70 20.97
C ARG A 583 19.13 17.97 21.04
N GLU A 584 18.69 18.56 22.14
CA GLU A 584 17.29 18.94 22.34
C GLU A 584 16.90 20.20 21.59
N GLY A 585 15.59 20.35 21.38
CA GLY A 585 14.97 21.57 20.91
C GLY A 585 14.69 21.60 19.41
N MET A 586 14.81 20.47 18.73
CA MET A 586 14.23 20.32 17.40
C MET A 586 12.72 20.25 17.49
N VAL A 587 12.02 20.94 16.60
CA VAL A 587 10.57 20.89 16.50
C VAL A 587 10.18 20.60 15.06
N VAL A 588 9.36 19.59 14.87
CA VAL A 588 8.79 19.25 13.57
C VAL A 588 7.28 19.39 13.67
N SER A 589 6.67 20.16 12.78
CA SER A 589 5.23 20.21 12.61
C SER A 589 4.87 20.08 11.14
N TYR A 590 3.82 19.34 10.89
CA TYR A 590 3.22 19.19 9.57
C TYR A 590 1.81 19.77 9.58
N HIS A 591 1.53 20.64 8.62
CA HIS A 591 0.24 21.30 8.46
C HIS A 591 -0.45 20.77 7.22
N GLN A 592 -1.45 19.94 7.43
CA GLN A 592 -2.13 19.21 6.35
C GLN A 592 -2.86 20.13 5.37
N ASP A 593 -3.50 21.18 5.86
CA ASP A 593 -4.27 22.10 5.01
C ASP A 593 -3.37 22.90 4.05
N SER A 594 -2.19 23.31 4.52
CA SER A 594 -1.21 24.02 3.69
C SER A 594 -0.20 23.09 3.02
N LEU A 595 -0.15 21.81 3.42
CA LEU A 595 0.86 20.82 2.99
C LEU A 595 2.29 21.27 3.27
N GLU A 596 2.47 21.96 4.39
CA GLU A 596 3.74 22.52 4.82
C GLU A 596 4.37 21.71 5.93
N LEU A 597 5.64 21.42 5.77
CA LEU A 597 6.51 20.88 6.80
C LEU A 597 7.35 22.03 7.39
N LYS A 598 7.27 22.21 8.70
CA LYS A 598 8.11 23.15 9.43
C LYS A 598 9.09 22.39 10.30
N ILE A 599 10.38 22.67 10.12
CA ILE A 599 11.46 22.09 10.91
C ILE A 599 12.22 23.22 11.60
N THR A 600 12.25 23.22 12.92
CA THR A 600 13.09 24.13 13.70
C THR A 600 14.37 23.40 14.10
N MET A 601 15.54 23.93 13.67
CA MET A 601 16.86 23.43 13.99
C MET A 601 17.53 24.36 15.00
N PRO A 602 17.79 23.92 16.24
CA PRO A 602 18.43 24.77 17.25
C PRO A 602 19.95 24.98 17.02
N PHE A 603 20.54 24.24 16.09
CA PHE A 603 21.98 24.27 15.76
C PHE A 603 22.20 24.29 14.25
N ASP A 604 23.43 24.51 13.84
CA ASP A 604 23.83 24.44 12.43
C ASP A 604 24.01 22.97 11.99
N PRO A 605 23.17 22.44 11.08
CA PRO A 605 23.24 21.05 10.64
C PRO A 605 24.49 20.73 9.81
N THR A 606 25.18 21.74 9.24
CA THR A 606 26.40 21.53 8.43
C THR A 606 27.55 20.92 9.24
N THR A 607 27.48 20.99 10.58
CA THR A 607 28.51 20.46 11.48
C THR A 607 28.42 18.94 11.67
N ILE A 608 27.41 18.27 11.11
CA ILE A 608 27.10 16.87 11.43
C ILE A 608 27.17 15.96 10.22
N GLY A 609 26.90 16.47 9.03
CA GLY A 609 26.75 15.67 7.83
C GLY A 609 27.94 14.76 7.49
N SER A 610 27.67 13.72 6.73
CA SER A 610 28.65 12.74 6.24
C SER A 610 28.65 12.61 4.73
N THR A 611 29.53 11.77 4.23
CA THR A 611 29.53 11.37 2.81
C THR A 611 28.23 10.70 2.44
N ASN A 612 27.70 11.04 1.27
CA ASN A 612 26.49 10.49 0.74
C ASN A 612 26.71 9.10 0.11
N HIS A 613 25.62 8.35 -0.08
CA HIS A 613 25.66 7.11 -0.83
C HIS A 613 25.63 7.39 -2.34
N ARG A 614 26.47 6.71 -3.12
CA ARG A 614 26.66 6.96 -4.57
C ARG A 614 25.38 6.91 -5.44
N TRP A 615 24.31 6.28 -4.95
CA TRP A 615 23.03 6.19 -5.66
C TRP A 615 22.03 7.27 -5.24
N ILE A 616 22.38 8.11 -4.30
CA ILE A 616 21.55 9.22 -3.85
C ILE A 616 22.01 10.47 -4.56
N ASP A 617 21.28 10.92 -5.55
CA ASP A 617 21.58 12.08 -6.40
C ASP A 617 20.76 13.33 -6.06
N LYS A 618 19.56 13.14 -5.49
CA LYS A 618 18.60 14.20 -5.18
C LYS A 618 18.02 14.05 -3.79
N ASP A 619 17.76 15.18 -3.17
CA ASP A 619 17.03 15.27 -1.91
C ASP A 619 15.52 15.18 -2.09
N PHE A 620 14.75 15.35 -1.01
CA PHE A 620 13.29 15.33 -1.04
C PHE A 620 12.69 16.38 -1.99
N MET A 621 13.29 17.56 -2.05
CA MET A 621 12.83 18.66 -2.91
C MET A 621 13.27 18.53 -4.37
N GLY A 622 14.09 17.52 -4.68
CA GLY A 622 14.67 17.30 -6.01
C GLY A 622 15.99 18.04 -6.23
N GLU A 623 16.52 18.68 -5.20
CA GLU A 623 17.81 19.37 -5.26
C GLU A 623 18.97 18.36 -5.22
N PRO A 624 20.09 18.66 -5.91
CA PRO A 624 21.23 17.76 -5.93
C PRO A 624 21.82 17.53 -4.52
N VAL A 625 22.07 16.27 -4.17
CA VAL A 625 22.79 15.91 -2.95
C VAL A 625 24.30 15.88 -3.24
N PRO A 626 25.12 16.57 -2.45
CA PRO A 626 26.56 16.60 -2.66
C PRO A 626 27.19 15.21 -2.65
N GLN A 627 28.10 14.94 -3.59
CA GLN A 627 28.88 13.71 -3.68
C GLN A 627 30.34 13.89 -3.23
N ASP A 628 30.83 15.10 -3.31
CA ASP A 628 32.24 15.50 -3.07
C ASP A 628 32.47 16.15 -1.70
N LYS A 629 31.41 16.45 -1.00
CA LYS A 629 31.42 17.05 0.35
C LYS A 629 30.37 16.42 1.25
N ALA A 630 30.38 16.74 2.53
CA ALA A 630 29.42 16.28 3.48
C ALA A 630 27.97 16.71 3.10
N ALA A 631 27.06 15.73 3.04
CA ALA A 631 25.64 15.96 2.88
C ALA A 631 24.99 16.24 4.23
N LEU A 632 23.94 17.06 4.28
CA LEU A 632 23.24 17.38 5.51
C LEU A 632 22.41 16.18 6.03
N PRO A 633 22.24 16.02 7.34
CA PRO A 633 21.30 15.08 7.89
C PRO A 633 19.86 15.49 7.58
N GLY A 634 18.99 14.49 7.37
CA GLY A 634 17.58 14.70 7.03
C GLY A 634 17.29 14.79 5.54
N PRO A 635 15.99 14.88 5.19
CA PRO A 635 15.52 14.70 3.81
C PRO A 635 15.76 15.91 2.89
N ILE A 636 16.17 17.05 3.41
CA ILE A 636 16.27 18.31 2.66
C ILE A 636 17.65 18.92 2.85
N GLN A 637 18.38 19.13 1.76
CA GLN A 637 19.76 19.58 1.77
C GLN A 637 19.94 21.12 1.94
N THR A 638 18.84 21.84 2.10
CA THR A 638 18.84 23.28 2.36
C THR A 638 18.49 23.65 3.81
N LEU A 639 18.49 22.67 4.72
CA LEU A 639 18.24 22.89 6.14
C LEU A 639 19.28 23.85 6.74
N GLN A 640 18.80 24.80 7.54
CA GLN A 640 19.61 25.80 8.22
C GLN A 640 19.23 25.88 9.70
N LYS A 641 20.13 26.47 10.51
CA LYS A 641 19.78 26.81 11.89
C LYS A 641 18.59 27.77 11.92
N GLY A 642 17.63 27.51 12.79
CA GLY A 642 16.40 28.29 12.93
C GLY A 642 15.20 27.58 12.33
N VAL A 643 14.24 28.34 11.89
CA VAL A 643 12.97 27.86 11.35
C VAL A 643 13.07 27.66 9.85
N ASN A 644 12.79 26.46 9.38
CA ASN A 644 12.70 26.08 7.98
C ASN A 644 11.25 25.70 7.65
N VAL A 645 10.71 26.20 6.53
CA VAL A 645 9.35 25.90 6.08
C VAL A 645 9.41 25.43 4.62
N PHE A 646 8.82 24.26 4.37
CA PHE A 646 8.84 23.64 3.05
C PHE A 646 7.43 23.22 2.66
N LYS A 647 7.01 23.58 1.45
CA LYS A 647 5.81 23.00 0.85
C LYS A 647 6.16 21.64 0.26
N ILE A 648 5.75 20.58 0.94
CA ILE A 648 6.18 19.21 0.63
C ILE A 648 5.26 18.46 -0.32
N TRP A 649 4.15 19.07 -0.74
CA TRP A 649 3.25 18.49 -1.73
C TRP A 649 2.58 19.57 -2.59
N ARG A 650 2.24 19.23 -3.85
CA ARG A 650 1.74 20.21 -4.85
C ARG A 650 0.31 20.69 -4.61
N GLY A 651 -0.42 19.99 -3.79
CA GLY A 651 -1.83 20.16 -3.49
C GLY A 651 -2.56 18.81 -3.56
N LEU A 652 -3.51 18.63 -2.66
CA LEU A 652 -4.45 17.52 -2.76
C LEU A 652 -5.57 18.02 -3.67
N PRO A 653 -6.10 17.22 -4.59
CA PRO A 653 -7.24 17.64 -5.37
C PRO A 653 -8.35 17.97 -4.38
N LEU A 654 -9.00 19.10 -4.58
CA LEU A 654 -10.30 19.38 -4.01
C LEU A 654 -11.29 18.40 -4.65
N LEU A 655 -11.23 17.15 -4.23
CA LEU A 655 -12.33 16.22 -4.43
C LEU A 655 -13.39 16.69 -3.45
N ALA A 656 -14.20 17.66 -3.92
CA ALA A 656 -15.28 18.23 -3.15
C ALA A 656 -16.06 17.07 -2.53
N GLU A 657 -16.18 17.10 -1.21
CA GLU A 657 -17.12 16.26 -0.49
C GLU A 657 -18.47 16.46 -1.17
N GLY A 658 -18.94 15.49 -1.95
CA GLY A 658 -20.27 15.48 -2.49
C GLY A 658 -20.47 15.69 -3.99
N GLN A 659 -19.46 15.75 -4.84
CA GLN A 659 -19.67 15.64 -6.27
C GLN A 659 -19.80 14.17 -6.68
N SER A 660 -21.02 13.64 -6.50
CA SER A 660 -21.55 12.59 -7.37
C SER A 660 -22.30 13.28 -8.50
N PRO A 661 -22.22 12.81 -9.75
CA PRO A 661 -23.01 13.35 -10.86
C PRO A 661 -24.50 13.16 -10.61
#